data_1c5067638a8cc8f0eeb1c7f378a422a4
#
_entry.id   1c5067638a8cc8f0eeb1c7f378a422a4
#
_cell.length_a   1.000
_cell.length_b   1.000
_cell.length_c   1.000
_cell.angle_alpha   90.00
_cell.angle_beta   90.00
_cell.angle_gamma   90.00
#
_symmetry.space_group_name_H-M   'P 1'
#
loop_
_entity.id
_entity.type
_entity.pdbx_description
1 polymer ?
#
loop_
_entity_poly.entity_id
_entity_poly.type
_entity_poly.pdbx_seq_one_letter_code
_entity_poly.pdbx_strand_id
1 'polypeptide(L)'
;MESRRKTFGAALWLMAVSTSWVAAEEEVRPRDGLAPVTTKLETLIRQVMKDQDLPAISIALVEGRNVTWAKGFGLARPKEGVAATADTVYRVGSVSKLFTDLALMQLVEQGLVDLDAPVSRYLPDFTPGNRFGTPITLRQMMTHRSGLVREPPVGHYFDPTSPSIVDTVRSLNATELVYPPTTRTKYSNAAITVVGRVVEVVRKEAFAESLKRTVIEPMGLTSTSFGTSPAIEKATARGVMWTYDGRVFDAPTFPLGTEPAGNLRSSVVDLGRMMSVLFDGGKGAGGAIVKPETLQAMWTEQFPGAASTRSFGLGFTLERFEGHERIGHGGAIYGFATDLSALPDAKIGVAVVVTKDCANATAKRISDAALRLLLALGKGEPLPEIDAGGPLEAGLAGRVAGRYGEGDSAVELVARGDRLFLTQAIGGLRTEIRAGKDGMREDGPLDFGTRLTVRDDTVTFEKITAKKVEDRKPATPPSRWDGLIGEYGWDHNTLYIHERDGRLQALIEWFYLDPLIEESPDVFRFPKRGLYDGESIVFTRDASGRATRAVAAGVTFERRKIDGDDGSTFRINPVRPVAALRTEALAATPPVERGEFLAPDLVDLTGLDPAIKLDVRYATTNNFLGTPVYSSARAFMQRPAAEALAKAHRSLRDRGFGLLIHDAYRPWYVTRIFWDATPESNHGFVADPTKGSKHNRGCAVDLSLYELESGRPVEMVGGYDEFSTRSNPDYPGGTSLQRWHREVLRKAMEDQGFAVNEVEWWHFDYRDWPKYPITNVPFEKVTAGKPSAAPIPASASSHRSSARTEVE
;
A
#
# COMPACT_ATOMS: atom_id res chain seq x y z
N MET A 1 -19.15 -56.49 -25.38
CA MET A 1 -18.30 -56.72 -24.22
C MET A 1 -18.06 -55.37 -23.59
N GLU A 2 -18.95 -55.23 -22.75
CA GLU A 2 -19.03 -54.72 -21.38
C GLU A 2 -18.50 -53.30 -21.10
N SER A 3 -19.49 -52.51 -21.00
CA SER A 3 -19.55 -51.19 -20.36
C SER A 3 -19.15 -51.23 -18.87
N ARG A 4 -18.46 -50.23 -18.38
CA ARG A 4 -18.57 -49.81 -16.99
C ARG A 4 -18.76 -48.30 -16.88
N ARG A 5 -19.99 -47.90 -16.65
CA ARG A 5 -20.36 -46.60 -16.09
C ARG A 5 -19.72 -46.47 -14.70
N LYS A 6 -19.05 -45.39 -14.44
CA LYS A 6 -18.71 -44.93 -13.09
C LYS A 6 -19.48 -43.63 -12.81
N THR A 7 -20.49 -43.80 -12.00
CA THR A 7 -21.21 -42.75 -11.29
C THR A 7 -20.27 -42.01 -10.35
N PHE A 8 -20.18 -40.73 -10.49
CA PHE A 8 -19.55 -39.85 -9.47
C PHE A 8 -20.64 -39.35 -8.53
N GLY A 9 -20.68 -39.92 -7.34
CA GLY A 9 -21.45 -39.42 -6.22
C GLY A 9 -20.72 -38.21 -5.59
N ALA A 10 -21.44 -37.12 -5.48
CA ALA A 10 -20.99 -35.94 -4.73
C ALA A 10 -21.08 -36.28 -3.24
N ALA A 11 -19.94 -36.48 -2.61
CA ALA A 11 -19.83 -36.52 -1.14
C ALA A 11 -19.25 -35.18 -0.70
N LEU A 12 -20.06 -34.38 0.01
CA LEU A 12 -19.63 -33.26 0.83
C LEU A 12 -18.64 -33.79 1.87
N TRP A 13 -17.35 -33.46 1.67
CA TRP A 13 -16.36 -33.57 2.74
C TRP A 13 -16.26 -32.24 3.44
N LEU A 14 -16.94 -32.09 4.58
CA LEU A 14 -16.46 -31.22 5.65
C LEU A 14 -15.14 -31.85 6.13
N MET A 15 -14.03 -31.42 5.54
CA MET A 15 -12.74 -31.67 6.15
C MET A 15 -12.61 -30.71 7.32
N ALA A 16 -12.86 -31.23 8.53
CA ALA A 16 -12.21 -30.73 9.70
C ALA A 16 -10.70 -30.86 9.43
N VAL A 17 -10.06 -29.76 9.07
CA VAL A 17 -8.60 -29.66 9.02
C VAL A 17 -8.13 -29.77 10.46
N SER A 18 -7.93 -30.99 10.92
CA SER A 18 -7.02 -31.24 12.04
C SER A 18 -5.65 -30.79 11.55
N THR A 19 -5.25 -29.59 11.96
CA THR A 19 -3.88 -29.10 11.80
C THR A 19 -2.94 -29.96 12.61
N SER A 20 -2.53 -31.09 12.04
CA SER A 20 -1.27 -31.70 12.42
C SER A 20 -0.18 -30.76 11.90
N TRP A 21 0.29 -29.90 12.75
CA TRP A 21 1.51 -29.17 12.56
C TRP A 21 2.64 -30.18 12.47
N VAL A 22 3.10 -30.46 11.24
CA VAL A 22 4.41 -31.07 11.06
C VAL A 22 5.39 -30.02 11.58
N ALA A 23 6.00 -30.31 12.72
CA ALA A 23 7.05 -29.48 13.28
C ALA A 23 8.14 -29.35 12.24
N ALA A 24 8.35 -28.15 11.71
CA ALA A 24 9.55 -27.81 10.99
C ALA A 24 10.68 -27.82 12.02
N GLU A 25 11.55 -28.82 11.93
CA GLU A 25 12.79 -28.89 12.68
C GLU A 25 13.77 -27.88 12.10
N GLU A 26 13.82 -26.71 12.72
CA GLU A 26 14.92 -25.74 12.57
C GLU A 26 14.55 -24.44 13.28
N GLU A 27 14.09 -24.55 14.51
CA GLU A 27 14.01 -23.45 15.46
C GLU A 27 15.30 -23.42 16.30
N VAL A 28 15.91 -22.22 16.45
CA VAL A 28 16.86 -22.04 17.53
C VAL A 28 16.07 -21.99 18.83
N ARG A 29 16.07 -23.06 19.61
CA ARG A 29 15.29 -23.17 20.83
C ARG A 29 15.68 -22.07 21.83
N PRO A 30 14.72 -21.53 22.57
CA PRO A 30 15.02 -20.52 23.57
C PRO A 30 16.03 -21.08 24.62
N ARG A 31 17.04 -20.27 24.98
CA ARG A 31 17.87 -20.59 26.12
C ARG A 31 17.04 -20.63 27.39
N ASP A 32 17.60 -21.28 28.43
CA ASP A 32 16.96 -21.34 29.76
C ASP A 32 16.59 -19.95 30.27
N GLY A 33 15.35 -19.81 30.77
CA GLY A 33 14.81 -18.57 31.31
C GLY A 33 14.23 -17.61 30.26
N LEU A 34 14.37 -17.87 28.95
CA LEU A 34 13.87 -16.99 27.88
C LEU A 34 12.41 -17.28 27.53
N ALA A 35 11.84 -18.40 27.95
CA ALA A 35 10.48 -18.82 27.61
C ALA A 35 9.38 -17.78 27.90
N PRO A 36 9.40 -16.99 29.00
CA PRO A 36 8.39 -15.95 29.22
C PRO A 36 8.47 -14.83 28.19
N VAL A 37 9.66 -14.46 27.70
CA VAL A 37 9.87 -13.46 26.64
C VAL A 37 9.32 -13.99 25.32
N THR A 38 9.71 -15.21 24.93
CA THR A 38 9.28 -15.79 23.65
C THR A 38 7.77 -16.00 23.59
N THR A 39 7.13 -16.41 24.70
CA THR A 39 5.67 -16.57 24.79
C THR A 39 4.95 -15.23 24.52
N LYS A 40 5.40 -14.13 25.14
CA LYS A 40 4.81 -12.80 24.90
C LYS A 40 5.02 -12.36 23.44
N LEU A 41 6.21 -12.60 22.87
CA LEU A 41 6.50 -12.26 21.47
C LEU A 41 5.70 -13.10 20.49
N GLU A 42 5.55 -14.40 20.71
CA GLU A 42 4.72 -15.26 19.86
C GLU A 42 3.26 -14.80 19.83
N THR A 43 2.74 -14.39 20.99
CA THR A 43 1.38 -13.86 21.12
C THR A 43 1.23 -12.57 20.30
N LEU A 44 2.15 -11.62 20.44
CA LEU A 44 2.18 -10.38 19.66
C LEU A 44 2.26 -10.67 18.16
N ILE A 45 3.22 -11.51 17.75
CA ILE A 45 3.46 -11.82 16.33
C ILE A 45 2.21 -12.43 15.70
N ARG A 46 1.58 -13.43 16.32
CA ARG A 46 0.35 -14.06 15.80
C ARG A 46 -0.80 -13.07 15.71
N GLN A 47 -0.95 -12.17 16.70
CA GLN A 47 -1.99 -11.14 16.66
C GLN A 47 -1.76 -10.15 15.51
N VAL A 48 -0.54 -9.64 15.35
CA VAL A 48 -0.20 -8.69 14.29
C VAL A 48 -0.32 -9.32 12.91
N MET A 49 0.09 -10.58 12.76
CA MET A 49 -0.09 -11.33 11.51
C MET A 49 -1.57 -11.41 11.12
N LYS A 50 -2.43 -11.71 12.07
CA LYS A 50 -3.88 -11.76 11.84
C LYS A 50 -4.47 -10.39 11.49
N ASP A 51 -4.09 -9.36 12.25
CA ASP A 51 -4.67 -8.01 12.12
C ASP A 51 -4.28 -7.31 10.83
N GLN A 52 -3.08 -7.59 10.31
CA GLN A 52 -2.51 -6.94 9.13
C GLN A 52 -2.42 -7.88 7.92
N ASP A 53 -2.95 -9.08 8.02
CA ASP A 53 -2.92 -10.10 6.96
C ASP A 53 -1.50 -10.32 6.42
N LEU A 54 -0.57 -10.73 7.32
CA LEU A 54 0.83 -10.95 7.00
C LEU A 54 1.08 -12.42 6.69
N PRO A 55 1.63 -12.77 5.50
CA PRO A 55 1.87 -14.16 5.12
C PRO A 55 2.88 -14.87 6.01
N ALA A 56 4.01 -14.20 6.32
CA ALA A 56 5.02 -14.76 7.21
C ALA A 56 5.82 -13.68 7.95
N ILE A 57 6.33 -14.06 9.11
CA ILE A 57 7.32 -13.31 9.90
C ILE A 57 8.38 -14.30 10.39
N SER A 58 9.66 -13.89 10.35
CA SER A 58 10.71 -14.57 11.11
C SER A 58 11.41 -13.58 12.05
N ILE A 59 11.82 -14.08 13.21
CA ILE A 59 12.50 -13.30 14.25
C ILE A 59 13.70 -14.07 14.80
N ALA A 60 14.78 -13.35 15.15
CA ALA A 60 15.89 -13.86 15.94
C ALA A 60 16.22 -12.91 17.10
N LEU A 61 16.50 -13.46 18.27
CA LEU A 61 17.01 -12.76 19.44
C LEU A 61 18.46 -13.10 19.66
N VAL A 62 19.26 -12.09 20.00
CA VAL A 62 20.70 -12.21 20.21
C VAL A 62 21.09 -11.67 21.59
N GLU A 63 21.87 -12.41 22.33
CA GLU A 63 22.49 -11.99 23.59
C GLU A 63 23.98 -12.34 23.56
N GLY A 64 24.84 -11.33 23.64
CA GLY A 64 26.28 -11.50 23.53
C GLY A 64 26.67 -12.10 22.17
N ARG A 65 27.31 -13.31 22.25
CA ARG A 65 27.80 -14.02 21.04
C ARG A 65 26.82 -15.01 20.45
N ASN A 66 25.61 -15.12 20.99
CA ASN A 66 24.72 -16.21 20.66
C ASN A 66 23.37 -15.70 20.13
N VAL A 67 22.87 -16.37 19.10
CA VAL A 67 21.46 -16.35 18.79
C VAL A 67 20.75 -17.23 19.81
N THR A 68 19.99 -16.60 20.71
CA THR A 68 19.40 -17.27 21.88
C THR A 68 17.97 -17.77 21.62
N TRP A 69 17.36 -17.33 20.56
CA TRP A 69 16.10 -17.83 20.02
C TRP A 69 15.93 -17.35 18.58
N ALA A 70 15.40 -18.22 17.70
CA ALA A 70 14.95 -17.81 16.39
C ALA A 70 13.78 -18.70 15.91
N LYS A 71 12.78 -18.10 15.25
CA LYS A 71 11.56 -18.78 14.84
C LYS A 71 10.92 -18.11 13.64
N GLY A 72 10.32 -18.92 12.74
CA GLY A 72 9.43 -18.48 11.68
C GLY A 72 7.96 -18.71 12.01
N PHE A 73 7.09 -17.88 11.46
CA PHE A 73 5.63 -17.91 11.62
C PHE A 73 4.96 -17.76 10.26
N GLY A 74 3.89 -18.50 10.01
CA GLY A 74 3.12 -18.45 8.78
C GLY A 74 3.77 -19.19 7.61
N LEU A 75 3.49 -18.76 6.39
CA LEU A 75 3.92 -19.42 5.16
C LEU A 75 4.90 -18.55 4.38
N ALA A 76 6.14 -18.99 4.27
CA ALA A 76 7.18 -18.35 3.47
C ALA A 76 6.81 -18.36 1.96
N ARG A 77 6.10 -19.39 1.51
CA ARG A 77 5.56 -19.51 0.15
C ARG A 77 4.13 -20.03 0.20
N PRO A 78 3.14 -19.14 0.34
CA PRO A 78 1.74 -19.50 0.58
C PRO A 78 1.13 -20.42 -0.48
N LYS A 79 1.41 -20.18 -1.77
CA LYS A 79 0.89 -20.98 -2.89
C LYS A 79 1.40 -22.42 -2.91
N GLU A 80 2.57 -22.64 -2.30
CA GLU A 80 3.25 -23.93 -2.24
C GLU A 80 3.07 -24.61 -0.86
N GLY A 81 2.45 -23.93 0.09
CA GLY A 81 2.24 -24.44 1.46
C GLY A 81 3.54 -24.54 2.27
N VAL A 82 4.63 -23.84 1.90
CA VAL A 82 5.91 -23.91 2.58
C VAL A 82 5.92 -22.99 3.80
N ALA A 83 6.11 -23.57 4.98
CA ALA A 83 6.17 -22.83 6.24
C ALA A 83 7.42 -21.93 6.32
N ALA A 84 7.30 -20.81 7.02
CA ALA A 84 8.44 -20.00 7.40
C ALA A 84 9.17 -20.62 8.60
N THR A 85 10.51 -20.61 8.54
CA THR A 85 11.40 -21.09 9.59
C THR A 85 12.38 -20.00 9.99
N ALA A 86 13.23 -20.27 10.99
CA ALA A 86 14.34 -19.40 11.37
C ALA A 86 15.37 -19.23 10.23
N ASP A 87 15.55 -20.26 9.40
CA ASP A 87 16.52 -20.29 8.30
C ASP A 87 15.90 -19.90 6.93
N THR A 88 14.62 -19.56 6.90
CA THR A 88 14.00 -19.02 5.68
C THR A 88 14.79 -17.82 5.16
N VAL A 89 15.13 -17.85 3.88
CA VAL A 89 15.88 -16.78 3.23
C VAL A 89 14.90 -15.69 2.78
N TYR A 90 15.26 -14.46 3.05
CA TYR A 90 14.47 -13.26 2.69
C TYR A 90 15.33 -12.27 1.91
N ARG A 91 14.72 -11.43 1.10
CA ARG A 91 15.34 -10.19 0.64
C ARG A 91 15.30 -9.20 1.79
N VAL A 92 16.45 -8.70 2.23
CA VAL A 92 16.53 -7.85 3.43
C VAL A 92 16.73 -6.36 3.12
N GLY A 93 16.65 -6.02 1.84
CA GLY A 93 16.67 -4.61 1.38
C GLY A 93 17.89 -3.86 1.89
N SER A 94 17.67 -2.68 2.46
CA SER A 94 18.73 -1.76 2.86
C SER A 94 19.65 -2.24 3.99
N VAL A 95 19.37 -3.38 4.64
CA VAL A 95 20.35 -4.04 5.51
C VAL A 95 21.63 -4.41 4.74
N SER A 96 21.56 -4.55 3.41
CA SER A 96 22.67 -4.69 2.47
C SER A 96 23.78 -3.67 2.71
N LYS A 97 23.40 -2.42 3.05
CA LYS A 97 24.34 -1.31 3.22
C LYS A 97 25.36 -1.56 4.33
N LEU A 98 24.93 -2.23 5.40
CA LEU A 98 25.83 -2.56 6.52
C LEU A 98 26.97 -3.48 6.06
N PHE A 99 26.68 -4.44 5.19
CA PHE A 99 27.68 -5.37 4.64
C PHE A 99 28.62 -4.64 3.68
N THR A 100 28.08 -3.76 2.82
CA THR A 100 28.86 -2.94 1.89
C THR A 100 29.84 -2.03 2.63
N ASP A 101 29.34 -1.38 3.69
CA ASP A 101 30.12 -0.43 4.47
C ASP A 101 31.20 -1.15 5.32
N LEU A 102 30.89 -2.32 5.87
CA LEU A 102 31.91 -3.17 6.51
C LEU A 102 33.03 -3.58 5.55
N ALA A 103 32.70 -3.95 4.30
CA ALA A 103 33.70 -4.29 3.30
C ALA A 103 34.58 -3.09 2.92
N LEU A 104 34.02 -1.86 2.84
CA LEU A 104 34.81 -0.65 2.64
C LEU A 104 35.71 -0.36 3.83
N MET A 105 35.19 -0.51 5.07
CA MET A 105 35.98 -0.25 6.28
C MET A 105 37.16 -1.23 6.44
N GLN A 106 37.08 -2.46 5.93
CA GLN A 106 38.24 -3.35 5.84
C GLN A 106 39.37 -2.73 4.97
N LEU A 107 38.99 -2.07 3.86
CA LEU A 107 39.97 -1.40 2.98
C LEU A 107 40.56 -0.14 3.66
N VAL A 108 39.77 0.53 4.47
CA VAL A 108 40.26 1.65 5.31
C VAL A 108 41.30 1.17 6.31
N GLU A 109 41.04 0.05 7.02
CA GLU A 109 41.98 -0.54 7.95
C GLU A 109 43.31 -0.97 7.30
N GLN A 110 43.22 -1.41 6.03
CA GLN A 110 44.38 -1.78 5.23
C GLN A 110 45.14 -0.58 4.67
N GLY A 111 44.67 0.63 4.88
CA GLY A 111 45.26 1.85 4.33
C GLY A 111 45.08 2.00 2.80
N LEU A 112 44.23 1.20 2.18
CA LEU A 112 43.94 1.22 0.74
C LEU A 112 42.92 2.29 0.37
N VAL A 113 42.06 2.67 1.33
CA VAL A 113 41.00 3.67 1.17
C VAL A 113 41.10 4.71 2.29
N ASP A 114 40.97 5.98 1.90
CA ASP A 114 40.82 7.12 2.77
C ASP A 114 39.39 7.65 2.63
N LEU A 115 38.61 7.65 3.73
CA LEU A 115 37.21 8.08 3.73
C LEU A 115 37.03 9.55 3.34
N ASP A 116 38.01 10.39 3.56
CA ASP A 116 37.95 11.84 3.38
C ASP A 116 38.59 12.30 2.06
N ALA A 117 39.22 11.40 1.34
CA ALA A 117 39.70 11.69 -0.02
C ALA A 117 38.51 11.82 -1.00
N PRO A 118 38.62 12.69 -2.03
CA PRO A 118 37.62 12.73 -3.09
C PRO A 118 37.42 11.38 -3.73
N VAL A 119 36.14 10.98 -3.95
CA VAL A 119 35.78 9.68 -4.59
C VAL A 119 36.43 9.52 -5.96
N SER A 120 36.66 10.62 -6.70
CA SER A 120 37.39 10.63 -7.98
C SER A 120 38.80 10.07 -7.91
N ARG A 121 39.38 9.97 -6.71
CA ARG A 121 40.68 9.26 -6.52
C ARG A 121 40.55 7.76 -6.83
N TYR A 122 39.41 7.17 -6.54
CA TYR A 122 39.15 5.75 -6.74
C TYR A 122 38.36 5.47 -8.02
N LEU A 123 37.49 6.41 -8.40
CA LEU A 123 36.61 6.35 -9.56
C LEU A 123 36.79 7.64 -10.40
N PRO A 124 37.85 7.76 -11.22
CA PRO A 124 38.12 8.98 -12.02
C PRO A 124 36.98 9.36 -12.97
N ASP A 125 36.24 8.36 -13.46
CA ASP A 125 35.12 8.55 -14.40
C ASP A 125 33.80 8.90 -13.70
N PHE A 126 33.77 9.00 -12.36
CA PHE A 126 32.59 9.41 -11.60
C PHE A 126 32.53 10.91 -11.47
N THR A 127 31.76 11.57 -12.32
CA THR A 127 31.71 13.03 -12.51
C THR A 127 30.28 13.58 -12.52
N PRO A 128 29.45 13.34 -11.48
CA PRO A 128 28.11 13.94 -11.42
C PRO A 128 28.24 15.46 -11.35
N GLY A 129 27.25 16.21 -11.87
CA GLY A 129 27.21 17.67 -11.80
C GLY A 129 27.30 18.15 -10.34
N ASN A 130 28.26 18.99 -10.05
CA ASN A 130 28.50 19.51 -8.70
C ASN A 130 28.70 21.04 -8.75
N ARG A 131 27.59 21.76 -8.74
CA ARG A 131 27.57 23.23 -8.73
C ARG A 131 28.08 23.87 -7.43
N PHE A 132 28.32 23.07 -6.38
CA PHE A 132 28.73 23.57 -5.08
C PHE A 132 30.25 23.59 -4.90
N GLY A 133 30.98 22.90 -5.76
CA GLY A 133 32.45 22.89 -5.77
C GLY A 133 33.12 22.02 -4.68
N THR A 134 32.36 21.60 -3.64
CA THR A 134 32.90 20.73 -2.58
C THR A 134 33.00 19.29 -3.09
N PRO A 135 34.18 18.65 -3.08
CA PRO A 135 34.32 17.28 -3.50
C PRO A 135 33.47 16.32 -2.67
N ILE A 136 32.98 15.26 -3.32
CA ILE A 136 32.25 14.18 -2.64
C ILE A 136 33.28 13.19 -2.07
N THR A 137 33.06 12.75 -0.82
CA THR A 137 33.88 11.76 -0.14
C THR A 137 33.09 10.51 0.25
N LEU A 138 33.78 9.39 0.51
CA LEU A 138 33.14 8.14 0.93
C LEU A 138 32.45 8.29 2.30
N ARG A 139 33.04 9.04 3.24
CA ARG A 139 32.40 9.36 4.53
C ARG A 139 31.03 10.00 4.34
N GLN A 140 30.93 10.96 3.43
CA GLN A 140 29.66 11.62 3.13
C GLN A 140 28.65 10.66 2.48
N MET A 141 29.10 9.71 1.66
CA MET A 141 28.23 8.70 1.04
C MET A 141 27.68 7.73 2.05
N MET A 142 28.52 7.14 2.90
CA MET A 142 28.13 6.16 3.94
C MET A 142 27.20 6.78 4.99
N THR A 143 27.22 8.09 5.16
CA THR A 143 26.36 8.83 6.10
C THR A 143 25.18 9.54 5.45
N HIS A 144 24.95 9.31 4.15
CA HIS A 144 23.91 9.99 3.37
C HIS A 144 24.01 11.52 3.38
N ARG A 145 25.24 12.05 3.40
CA ARG A 145 25.57 13.48 3.42
C ARG A 145 26.28 13.96 2.14
N SER A 146 26.31 13.14 1.10
CA SER A 146 26.95 13.48 -0.18
C SER A 146 26.16 14.49 -1.03
N GLY A 147 24.88 14.63 -0.78
CA GLY A 147 23.99 15.45 -1.60
C GLY A 147 23.56 14.82 -2.93
N LEU A 148 23.98 13.58 -3.22
CA LEU A 148 23.55 12.84 -4.40
C LEU A 148 22.03 12.59 -4.41
N VAL A 149 21.49 12.35 -5.61
CA VAL A 149 20.13 11.87 -5.83
C VAL A 149 19.85 10.57 -5.05
N ARG A 150 18.57 10.28 -4.77
CA ARG A 150 18.19 9.04 -4.09
C ARG A 150 18.53 7.82 -4.95
N GLU A 151 18.03 7.79 -6.18
CA GLU A 151 18.17 6.68 -7.12
C GLU A 151 19.02 7.10 -8.32
N PRO A 152 19.81 6.20 -8.90
CA PRO A 152 20.50 6.46 -10.17
C PRO A 152 19.50 6.44 -11.32
N PRO A 153 19.75 7.11 -12.46
CA PRO A 153 18.89 7.05 -13.64
C PRO A 153 18.74 5.66 -14.27
N VAL A 154 19.76 4.80 -14.11
CA VAL A 154 19.77 3.40 -14.59
C VAL A 154 20.04 2.47 -13.41
N GLY A 155 19.29 1.38 -13.31
CA GLY A 155 19.42 0.41 -12.21
C GLY A 155 18.78 0.89 -10.91
N HIS A 156 17.90 1.88 -10.98
CA HIS A 156 17.12 2.38 -9.85
C HIS A 156 16.15 1.32 -9.28
N TYR A 157 15.48 1.67 -8.20
CA TYR A 157 14.56 0.77 -7.49
C TYR A 157 13.47 0.13 -8.38
N PHE A 158 13.03 0.82 -9.43
CA PHE A 158 11.95 0.40 -10.33
C PHE A 158 12.45 -0.30 -11.61
N ASP A 159 13.76 -0.41 -11.83
CA ASP A 159 14.35 -0.92 -13.08
C ASP A 159 14.47 -2.45 -13.07
N PRO A 160 13.63 -3.18 -13.83
CA PRO A 160 13.68 -4.65 -13.87
C PRO A 160 14.81 -5.19 -14.77
N THR A 161 15.56 -4.34 -15.47
CA THR A 161 16.59 -4.76 -16.43
C THR A 161 17.88 -5.25 -15.77
N SER A 162 18.02 -4.99 -14.45
CA SER A 162 19.14 -5.44 -13.63
C SER A 162 20.52 -5.09 -14.23
N PRO A 163 20.82 -3.82 -14.53
CA PRO A 163 22.07 -3.42 -15.11
C PRO A 163 23.24 -3.66 -14.14
N SER A 164 24.47 -3.65 -14.68
CA SER A 164 25.66 -3.81 -13.86
C SER A 164 25.88 -2.62 -12.91
N ILE A 165 26.60 -2.85 -11.80
CA ILE A 165 27.00 -1.75 -10.88
C ILE A 165 27.78 -0.66 -11.65
N VAL A 166 28.57 -1.04 -12.65
CA VAL A 166 29.32 -0.12 -13.50
C VAL A 166 28.40 0.82 -14.26
N ASP A 167 27.38 0.26 -14.93
CA ASP A 167 26.44 1.06 -15.73
C ASP A 167 25.55 1.93 -14.82
N THR A 168 25.16 1.38 -13.69
CA THR A 168 24.41 2.10 -12.66
C THR A 168 25.20 3.33 -12.16
N VAL A 169 26.46 3.16 -11.76
CA VAL A 169 27.32 4.26 -11.30
C VAL A 169 27.60 5.25 -12.42
N ARG A 170 27.87 4.78 -13.63
CA ARG A 170 28.08 5.66 -14.79
C ARG A 170 26.88 6.55 -15.08
N SER A 171 25.66 6.05 -14.90
CA SER A 171 24.43 6.82 -15.14
C SER A 171 24.34 8.07 -14.26
N LEU A 172 24.98 8.08 -13.09
CA LEU A 172 25.00 9.21 -12.18
C LEU A 172 25.71 10.44 -12.76
N ASN A 173 26.57 10.30 -13.77
CA ASN A 173 27.19 11.42 -14.45
C ASN A 173 26.18 12.32 -15.19
N ALA A 174 24.96 11.83 -15.42
CA ALA A 174 23.86 12.63 -15.97
C ALA A 174 23.04 13.35 -14.89
N THR A 175 23.40 13.23 -13.61
CA THR A 175 22.69 13.85 -12.48
C THR A 175 23.48 15.01 -11.88
N GLU A 176 22.78 15.83 -11.09
CA GLU A 176 23.41 16.90 -10.30
C GLU A 176 23.20 16.65 -8.81
N LEU A 177 24.12 17.17 -7.99
CA LEU A 177 23.93 17.19 -6.55
C LEU A 177 22.71 18.03 -6.18
N VAL A 178 21.82 17.45 -5.39
CA VAL A 178 20.61 18.12 -4.88
C VAL A 178 20.98 19.15 -3.81
N TYR A 179 21.93 18.82 -2.94
CA TYR A 179 22.40 19.66 -1.85
C TYR A 179 23.92 19.73 -1.79
N PRO A 180 24.47 20.79 -1.20
CA PRO A 180 25.89 20.84 -0.88
C PRO A 180 26.27 19.67 0.02
N PRO A 181 27.38 18.96 -0.23
CA PRO A 181 27.84 17.89 0.66
C PRO A 181 27.94 18.37 2.12
N THR A 182 27.70 17.49 3.08
CA THR A 182 27.69 17.68 4.54
C THR A 182 26.53 18.49 5.13
N THR A 183 25.80 19.27 4.34
CA THR A 183 24.83 20.25 4.87
C THR A 183 23.57 19.63 5.46
N ARG A 184 23.14 18.48 4.91
CA ARG A 184 21.96 17.77 5.41
C ARG A 184 21.98 16.28 5.04
N THR A 185 21.24 15.49 5.76
CA THR A 185 21.03 14.07 5.46
C THR A 185 20.03 13.95 4.30
N LYS A 186 20.45 13.31 3.21
CA LYS A 186 19.62 12.91 2.08
C LYS A 186 19.92 11.46 1.78
N TYR A 187 19.00 10.58 2.17
CA TYR A 187 19.14 9.13 1.96
C TYR A 187 19.35 8.83 0.46
N SER A 188 20.36 8.03 0.12
CA SER A 188 20.76 7.77 -1.26
C SER A 188 21.21 6.32 -1.44
N ASN A 189 20.46 5.56 -2.24
CA ASN A 189 20.86 4.24 -2.72
C ASN A 189 22.03 4.39 -3.72
N ALA A 190 21.98 5.43 -4.55
CA ALA A 190 23.03 5.77 -5.48
C ALA A 190 24.38 5.92 -4.78
N ALA A 191 24.44 6.62 -3.63
CA ALA A 191 25.67 6.83 -2.89
C ALA A 191 26.31 5.51 -2.43
N ILE A 192 25.53 4.60 -1.86
CA ILE A 192 26.05 3.30 -1.39
C ILE A 192 26.42 2.39 -2.56
N THR A 193 25.78 2.53 -3.72
CA THR A 193 26.18 1.81 -4.93
C THR A 193 27.57 2.28 -5.40
N VAL A 194 27.87 3.58 -5.29
CA VAL A 194 29.23 4.11 -5.55
C VAL A 194 30.24 3.54 -4.54
N VAL A 195 29.87 3.43 -3.25
CA VAL A 195 30.72 2.78 -2.21
C VAL A 195 31.03 1.34 -2.61
N GLY A 196 30.03 0.56 -3.02
CA GLY A 196 30.23 -0.82 -3.51
C GLY A 196 31.14 -0.88 -4.75
N ARG A 197 31.00 0.08 -5.67
CA ARG A 197 31.88 0.17 -6.84
C ARG A 197 33.34 0.45 -6.46
N VAL A 198 33.59 1.28 -5.45
CA VAL A 198 34.95 1.48 -4.92
C VAL A 198 35.52 0.18 -4.36
N VAL A 199 34.72 -0.63 -3.66
CA VAL A 199 35.16 -1.96 -3.17
C VAL A 199 35.59 -2.83 -4.34
N GLU A 200 34.80 -2.93 -5.43
CA GLU A 200 35.18 -3.70 -6.63
C GLU A 200 36.50 -3.24 -7.24
N VAL A 201 36.65 -1.92 -7.44
CA VAL A 201 37.84 -1.35 -8.09
C VAL A 201 39.10 -1.58 -7.25
N VAL A 202 39.05 -1.33 -5.94
CA VAL A 202 40.20 -1.46 -5.06
C VAL A 202 40.60 -2.94 -4.88
N ARG A 203 39.63 -3.86 -4.78
CA ARG A 203 39.87 -5.30 -4.67
C ARG A 203 40.14 -5.99 -6.01
N LYS A 204 39.78 -5.35 -7.13
CA LYS A 204 39.85 -5.91 -8.50
C LYS A 204 39.04 -7.22 -8.60
N GLU A 205 37.91 -7.26 -7.98
CA GLU A 205 37.05 -8.43 -7.86
C GLU A 205 35.56 -7.98 -7.91
N ALA A 206 34.68 -8.81 -8.48
CA ALA A 206 33.23 -8.51 -8.52
C ALA A 206 32.69 -8.33 -7.10
N PHE A 207 31.77 -7.38 -6.91
CA PHE A 207 31.25 -6.96 -5.63
C PHE A 207 30.72 -8.15 -4.79
N ALA A 208 29.81 -8.96 -5.36
CA ALA A 208 29.20 -10.09 -4.65
C ALA A 208 30.24 -11.12 -4.20
N GLU A 209 31.22 -11.47 -5.06
CA GLU A 209 32.28 -12.42 -4.74
C GLU A 209 33.23 -11.87 -3.68
N SER A 210 33.56 -10.60 -3.78
CA SER A 210 34.37 -9.90 -2.78
C SER A 210 33.71 -9.93 -1.41
N LEU A 211 32.43 -9.61 -1.29
CA LEU A 211 31.73 -9.62 -0.02
C LEU A 211 31.54 -11.04 0.52
N LYS A 212 31.24 -12.00 -0.35
CA LYS A 212 31.17 -13.40 0.05
C LYS A 212 32.45 -13.83 0.76
N ARG A 213 33.61 -13.64 0.13
CA ARG A 213 34.91 -14.05 0.62
C ARG A 213 35.37 -13.28 1.88
N THR A 214 35.10 -11.97 1.95
CA THR A 214 35.74 -11.10 2.95
C THR A 214 34.83 -10.72 4.11
N VAL A 215 33.53 -10.90 3.98
CA VAL A 215 32.55 -10.52 5.02
C VAL A 215 31.65 -11.70 5.37
N ILE A 216 30.99 -12.32 4.39
CA ILE A 216 29.93 -13.29 4.62
C ILE A 216 30.49 -14.62 5.17
N GLU A 217 31.43 -15.24 4.44
CA GLU A 217 32.04 -16.50 4.87
C GLU A 217 32.83 -16.37 6.18
N PRO A 218 33.64 -15.31 6.40
CA PRO A 218 34.33 -15.15 7.67
C PRO A 218 33.41 -14.89 8.87
N MET A 219 32.21 -14.35 8.66
CA MET A 219 31.18 -14.26 9.71
C MET A 219 30.48 -15.60 9.98
N GLY A 220 30.64 -16.60 9.13
CA GLY A 220 29.94 -17.89 9.20
C GLY A 220 28.47 -17.83 8.78
N LEU A 221 28.14 -16.96 7.84
CA LEU A 221 26.77 -16.77 7.33
C LEU A 221 26.55 -17.73 6.16
N THR A 222 25.71 -18.72 6.34
CA THR A 222 25.48 -19.80 5.37
C THR A 222 24.27 -19.60 4.47
N SER A 223 23.33 -18.74 4.89
CA SER A 223 22.10 -18.41 4.18
C SER A 223 22.09 -16.97 3.65
N THR A 224 23.27 -16.35 3.55
CA THR A 224 23.42 -14.94 3.16
C THR A 224 24.18 -14.82 1.84
N SER A 225 23.66 -14.00 0.91
CA SER A 225 24.29 -13.77 -0.39
C SER A 225 23.79 -12.50 -1.06
N PHE A 226 24.66 -11.79 -1.79
CA PHE A 226 24.28 -10.77 -2.79
C PHE A 226 23.91 -11.41 -4.13
N GLY A 227 24.60 -12.48 -4.51
CA GLY A 227 24.30 -13.21 -5.74
C GLY A 227 23.05 -14.09 -5.63
N THR A 228 22.58 -14.56 -6.78
CA THR A 228 21.48 -15.53 -6.89
C THR A 228 22.02 -16.88 -7.36
N SER A 229 21.46 -17.95 -6.83
CA SER A 229 21.67 -19.31 -7.32
C SER A 229 20.35 -20.08 -7.25
N PRO A 230 20.17 -21.19 -8.01
CA PRO A 230 18.94 -21.98 -7.92
C PRO A 230 18.60 -22.43 -6.48
N ALA A 231 19.60 -22.67 -5.66
CA ALA A 231 19.42 -23.05 -4.26
C ALA A 231 18.89 -21.87 -3.42
N ILE A 232 19.47 -20.69 -3.55
CA ILE A 232 19.04 -19.46 -2.87
C ILE A 232 17.64 -19.06 -3.34
N GLU A 233 17.36 -19.10 -4.64
CA GLU A 233 16.02 -18.80 -5.18
C GLU A 233 14.95 -19.75 -4.60
N LYS A 234 15.27 -21.04 -4.52
CA LYS A 234 14.39 -22.06 -3.93
C LYS A 234 14.16 -21.83 -2.43
N ALA A 235 15.16 -21.36 -1.70
CA ALA A 235 15.08 -21.09 -0.28
C ALA A 235 14.41 -19.73 0.04
N THR A 236 14.34 -18.82 -0.95
CA THR A 236 13.81 -17.47 -0.74
C THR A 236 12.29 -17.47 -0.61
N ALA A 237 11.79 -16.81 0.42
CA ALA A 237 10.36 -16.56 0.63
C ALA A 237 9.74 -15.77 -0.53
N ARG A 238 8.42 -15.82 -0.65
CA ARG A 238 7.62 -14.99 -1.57
C ARG A 238 6.96 -13.87 -0.78
N GLY A 239 7.32 -12.65 -1.10
CA GLY A 239 6.70 -11.47 -0.53
C GLY A 239 5.45 -11.06 -1.30
N VAL A 240 4.60 -10.27 -0.66
CA VAL A 240 3.41 -9.70 -1.27
C VAL A 240 3.46 -8.18 -1.27
N MET A 241 2.98 -7.61 -2.38
CA MET A 241 2.67 -6.19 -2.52
C MET A 241 1.21 -5.97 -2.15
N TRP A 242 0.89 -4.76 -1.78
CA TRP A 242 -0.49 -4.34 -1.51
C TRP A 242 -0.70 -2.89 -1.95
N THR A 243 -1.96 -2.53 -2.18
CA THR A 243 -2.34 -1.17 -2.57
C THR A 243 -3.49 -0.68 -1.67
N TYR A 244 -3.72 0.61 -1.63
CA TYR A 244 -4.78 1.21 -0.80
C TYR A 244 -6.20 0.86 -1.26
N ASP A 245 -6.34 0.42 -2.50
CA ASP A 245 -7.58 -0.11 -3.05
C ASP A 245 -7.83 -1.58 -2.68
N GLY A 246 -6.98 -2.16 -1.82
CA GLY A 246 -7.13 -3.53 -1.29
C GLY A 246 -6.57 -4.62 -2.19
N ARG A 247 -5.94 -4.29 -3.31
CA ARG A 247 -5.29 -5.27 -4.17
C ARG A 247 -4.05 -5.84 -3.48
N VAL A 248 -3.90 -7.17 -3.51
CA VAL A 248 -2.73 -7.90 -3.03
C VAL A 248 -2.20 -8.76 -4.18
N PHE A 249 -0.90 -8.72 -4.43
CA PHE A 249 -0.26 -9.45 -5.52
C PHE A 249 1.17 -9.85 -5.18
N ASP A 250 1.71 -10.83 -5.92
CA ASP A 250 3.07 -11.31 -5.70
C ASP A 250 4.09 -10.19 -5.97
N ALA A 251 5.05 -10.03 -5.07
CA ALA A 251 6.12 -9.07 -5.23
C ALA A 251 7.06 -9.43 -6.39
N PRO A 252 7.54 -8.45 -7.17
CA PRO A 252 8.56 -8.70 -8.17
C PRO A 252 9.87 -9.17 -7.54
N THR A 253 10.61 -10.01 -8.25
CA THR A 253 11.81 -10.69 -7.74
C THR A 253 13.10 -10.30 -8.44
N PHE A 254 13.06 -9.37 -9.40
CA PHE A 254 14.26 -8.93 -10.12
C PHE A 254 15.31 -8.32 -9.17
N PRO A 255 16.61 -8.52 -9.45
CA PRO A 255 17.67 -7.83 -8.72
C PRO A 255 17.76 -6.36 -9.16
N LEU A 256 18.13 -5.48 -8.22
CA LEU A 256 18.34 -4.05 -8.49
C LEU A 256 19.74 -3.80 -9.06
N GLY A 257 19.91 -2.81 -9.93
CA GLY A 257 21.24 -2.32 -10.33
C GLY A 257 21.99 -1.67 -9.18
N THR A 258 21.25 -1.20 -8.16
CA THR A 258 21.81 -0.73 -6.88
C THR A 258 22.12 -1.91 -5.92
N GLU A 259 22.76 -2.96 -6.42
CA GLU A 259 23.05 -4.20 -5.67
C GLU A 259 23.68 -3.95 -4.29
N PRO A 260 24.73 -3.11 -4.16
CA PRO A 260 25.36 -2.82 -2.85
C PRO A 260 24.41 -2.22 -1.83
N ALA A 261 23.35 -1.57 -2.28
CA ALA A 261 22.40 -0.87 -1.44
C ALA A 261 21.19 -1.70 -1.04
N GLY A 262 20.86 -2.81 -1.79
CA GLY A 262 19.55 -3.44 -1.59
C GLY A 262 19.36 -4.90 -1.95
N ASN A 263 20.33 -5.62 -2.56
CA ASN A 263 20.11 -6.99 -3.07
C ASN A 263 20.45 -8.13 -2.13
N LEU A 264 20.89 -7.85 -0.90
CA LEU A 264 21.23 -8.90 0.06
C LEU A 264 20.02 -9.79 0.35
N ARG A 265 20.25 -11.09 0.30
CA ARG A 265 19.37 -12.12 0.84
C ARG A 265 19.98 -12.70 2.08
N SER A 266 19.17 -12.94 3.12
CA SER A 266 19.65 -13.50 4.39
C SER A 266 18.51 -14.15 5.17
N SER A 267 18.85 -15.00 6.14
CA SER A 267 17.94 -15.49 7.17
C SER A 267 18.07 -14.66 8.46
N VAL A 268 17.06 -14.73 9.33
CA VAL A 268 17.14 -14.04 10.63
C VAL A 268 18.23 -14.64 11.53
N VAL A 269 18.55 -15.93 11.36
CA VAL A 269 19.66 -16.58 12.07
C VAL A 269 20.99 -15.97 11.64
N ASP A 270 21.23 -15.79 10.35
CA ASP A 270 22.46 -15.18 9.85
C ASP A 270 22.56 -13.70 10.23
N LEU A 271 21.45 -12.94 10.18
CA LEU A 271 21.42 -11.57 10.70
C LEU A 271 21.73 -11.52 12.20
N GLY A 272 21.26 -12.51 12.97
CA GLY A 272 21.60 -12.68 14.36
C GLY A 272 23.08 -12.99 14.57
N ARG A 273 23.67 -13.87 13.74
CA ARG A 273 25.13 -14.16 13.77
C ARG A 273 25.95 -12.91 13.45
N MET A 274 25.52 -12.10 12.46
CA MET A 274 26.16 -10.82 12.18
C MET A 274 26.18 -9.94 13.44
N MET A 275 25.06 -9.77 14.15
CA MET A 275 25.03 -8.98 15.40
C MET A 275 25.95 -9.58 16.47
N SER A 276 26.01 -10.91 16.59
CA SER A 276 26.93 -11.59 17.50
C SER A 276 28.39 -11.24 17.20
N VAL A 277 28.78 -11.17 15.93
CA VAL A 277 30.10 -10.73 15.48
C VAL A 277 30.36 -9.27 15.89
N LEU A 278 29.38 -8.39 15.72
CA LEU A 278 29.51 -6.99 16.14
C LEU A 278 29.70 -6.87 17.66
N PHE A 279 28.96 -7.64 18.47
CA PHE A 279 29.08 -7.65 19.93
C PHE A 279 30.39 -8.27 20.42
N ASP A 280 31.05 -9.08 19.59
CA ASP A 280 32.40 -9.66 19.87
C ASP A 280 33.56 -8.81 19.32
N GLY A 281 33.28 -7.52 19.05
CA GLY A 281 34.31 -6.60 18.56
C GLY A 281 34.78 -6.91 17.16
N GLY A 282 33.89 -7.42 16.28
CA GLY A 282 34.17 -7.72 14.89
C GLY A 282 34.83 -9.08 14.64
N LYS A 283 34.77 -10.02 15.59
CA LYS A 283 35.37 -11.38 15.45
C LYS A 283 34.31 -12.36 14.94
N GLY A 284 34.49 -12.82 13.73
CA GLY A 284 33.71 -13.90 13.12
C GLY A 284 34.33 -15.27 13.30
N ALA A 285 33.61 -16.31 12.89
CA ALA A 285 34.08 -17.70 12.95
C ALA A 285 35.36 -17.96 12.14
N GLY A 286 35.51 -17.26 11.01
CA GLY A 286 36.65 -17.32 10.11
C GLY A 286 37.77 -16.30 10.40
N GLY A 287 37.68 -15.51 11.48
CA GLY A 287 38.67 -14.48 11.84
C GLY A 287 38.05 -13.10 12.08
N ALA A 288 38.91 -12.10 12.24
CA ALA A 288 38.50 -10.72 12.43
C ALA A 288 37.95 -10.13 11.12
N ILE A 289 36.74 -9.56 11.17
CA ILE A 289 36.12 -8.85 10.06
C ILE A 289 36.63 -7.42 10.01
N VAL A 290 36.54 -6.72 11.12
CA VAL A 290 37.06 -5.38 11.37
C VAL A 290 37.50 -5.27 12.84
N LYS A 291 38.31 -4.27 13.17
CA LYS A 291 38.75 -4.01 14.53
C LYS A 291 37.63 -3.40 15.39
N PRO A 292 37.70 -3.54 16.72
CA PRO A 292 36.75 -2.90 17.65
C PRO A 292 36.71 -1.35 17.48
N GLU A 293 37.83 -0.72 17.23
CA GLU A 293 37.94 0.73 17.04
C GLU A 293 37.22 1.17 15.76
N THR A 294 37.27 0.34 14.71
CA THR A 294 36.53 0.57 13.46
C THR A 294 35.04 0.48 13.68
N LEU A 295 34.56 -0.53 14.42
CA LEU A 295 33.14 -0.61 14.80
C LEU A 295 32.70 0.61 15.60
N GLN A 296 33.48 1.04 16.59
CA GLN A 296 33.19 2.24 17.37
C GLN A 296 33.08 3.49 16.46
N ALA A 297 34.00 3.64 15.49
CA ALA A 297 33.92 4.72 14.51
C ALA A 297 32.65 4.61 13.63
N MET A 298 32.24 3.39 13.25
CA MET A 298 31.01 3.17 12.49
C MET A 298 29.74 3.49 13.28
N TRP A 299 29.75 3.38 14.59
CA TRP A 299 28.64 3.66 15.50
C TRP A 299 28.67 5.08 16.07
N THR A 300 29.59 5.92 15.61
CA THR A 300 29.70 7.32 16.05
C THR A 300 29.10 8.25 14.99
N GLU A 301 28.32 9.23 15.43
CA GLU A 301 27.78 10.26 14.55
C GLU A 301 28.91 11.05 13.89
N GLN A 302 28.94 11.03 12.55
CA GLN A 302 30.01 11.63 11.78
C GLN A 302 29.86 13.14 11.56
N PHE A 303 28.63 13.64 11.61
CA PHE A 303 28.30 15.06 11.36
C PHE A 303 27.34 15.56 12.45
N PRO A 304 27.86 15.81 13.67
CA PRO A 304 27.04 16.25 14.81
C PRO A 304 26.43 17.65 14.57
N GLY A 305 25.28 17.88 15.18
CA GLY A 305 24.58 19.17 15.13
C GLY A 305 23.39 19.26 14.18
N ALA A 306 23.00 18.18 13.51
CA ALA A 306 21.71 18.12 12.86
C ALA A 306 20.62 17.90 13.94
N ALA A 307 19.57 18.72 13.93
CA ALA A 307 18.42 18.61 14.85
C ALA A 307 17.52 17.41 14.50
N SER A 308 18.07 16.19 14.51
CA SER A 308 17.34 14.97 14.20
C SER A 308 17.47 13.98 15.36
N THR A 309 16.37 13.31 15.70
CA THR A 309 16.34 12.20 16.68
C THR A 309 16.98 10.94 16.11
N ARG A 310 17.23 10.90 14.80
CA ARG A 310 17.84 9.82 14.05
C ARG A 310 19.03 10.38 13.28
N SER A 311 20.22 9.83 13.51
CA SER A 311 21.43 10.17 12.79
C SER A 311 22.06 8.93 12.14
N PHE A 312 23.14 9.12 11.38
CA PHE A 312 23.89 8.05 10.73
C PHE A 312 25.33 8.07 11.22
N GLY A 313 25.80 6.90 11.62
CA GLY A 313 27.21 6.56 11.63
C GLY A 313 27.68 6.14 10.23
N LEU A 314 28.78 5.41 10.13
CA LEU A 314 29.22 4.86 8.83
C LEU A 314 28.38 3.62 8.51
N GLY A 315 27.28 3.83 7.78
CA GLY A 315 26.30 2.84 7.38
C GLY A 315 25.18 2.58 8.39
N PHE A 316 25.43 2.63 9.67
CA PHE A 316 24.45 2.35 10.70
C PHE A 316 23.53 3.54 10.97
N THR A 317 22.24 3.28 11.20
CA THR A 317 21.35 4.24 11.83
C THR A 317 21.66 4.29 13.34
N LEU A 318 21.61 5.49 13.91
CA LEU A 318 21.85 5.76 15.31
C LEU A 318 20.61 6.38 15.93
N GLU A 319 20.07 5.76 16.98
CA GLU A 319 18.88 6.19 17.70
C GLU A 319 19.07 6.03 19.21
N ARG A 320 18.24 6.68 20.02
CA ARG A 320 18.16 6.39 21.47
C ARG A 320 16.96 5.49 21.75
N PHE A 321 17.16 4.45 22.55
CA PHE A 321 16.11 3.51 22.94
C PHE A 321 16.24 3.13 24.42
N GLU A 322 15.24 3.49 25.24
CA GLU A 322 15.17 3.18 26.67
C GLU A 322 16.48 3.55 27.45
N GLY A 323 17.11 4.66 27.06
CA GLY A 323 18.37 5.13 27.66
C GLY A 323 19.65 4.55 27.02
N HIS A 324 19.54 3.54 26.18
CA HIS A 324 20.65 2.90 25.46
C HIS A 324 20.89 3.55 24.10
N GLU A 325 22.08 3.41 23.57
CA GLU A 325 22.37 3.69 22.18
C GLU A 325 21.92 2.51 21.33
N ARG A 326 21.07 2.77 20.33
CA ARG A 326 20.56 1.78 19.37
C ARG A 326 21.24 1.98 18.04
N ILE A 327 21.84 0.92 17.54
CA ILE A 327 22.39 0.86 16.19
C ILE A 327 21.61 -0.14 15.34
N GLY A 328 21.64 0.00 14.02
CA GLY A 328 21.03 -0.98 13.14
C GLY A 328 20.69 -0.38 11.78
N HIS A 329 19.79 -1.03 11.06
CA HIS A 329 19.23 -0.54 9.81
C HIS A 329 17.90 -1.20 9.51
N GLY A 330 16.92 -0.43 9.06
CA GLY A 330 15.70 -0.97 8.47
C GLY A 330 15.93 -1.41 7.02
N GLY A 331 15.18 -2.41 6.58
CA GLY A 331 15.18 -2.84 5.18
C GLY A 331 13.79 -2.74 4.57
N ALA A 332 13.69 -2.24 3.34
CA ALA A 332 12.47 -2.28 2.55
C ALA A 332 12.85 -2.65 1.10
N ILE A 333 12.20 -3.65 0.57
CA ILE A 333 12.31 -4.06 -0.83
C ILE A 333 11.06 -4.85 -1.17
N TYR A 334 10.60 -4.73 -2.39
CA TYR A 334 9.37 -5.37 -2.88
C TYR A 334 8.93 -6.62 -2.12
N GLY A 335 7.83 -6.49 -1.38
CA GLY A 335 7.23 -7.57 -0.61
C GLY A 335 7.92 -7.92 0.71
N PHE A 336 8.96 -7.18 1.14
CA PHE A 336 9.70 -7.46 2.36
C PHE A 336 9.99 -6.21 3.17
N ALA A 337 9.81 -6.31 4.47
CA ALA A 337 10.21 -5.31 5.45
C ALA A 337 11.10 -5.98 6.51
N THR A 338 12.22 -5.34 6.83
CA THR A 338 13.21 -5.85 7.78
C THR A 338 13.50 -4.80 8.84
N ASP A 339 13.68 -5.21 10.07
CA ASP A 339 14.31 -4.41 11.14
C ASP A 339 15.46 -5.20 11.76
N LEU A 340 16.64 -4.60 11.74
CA LEU A 340 17.84 -5.07 12.42
C LEU A 340 18.21 -4.04 13.48
N SER A 341 18.08 -4.38 14.74
CA SER A 341 18.27 -3.48 15.87
C SER A 341 19.15 -4.09 16.93
N ALA A 342 20.13 -3.35 17.40
CA ALA A 342 21.07 -3.79 18.42
C ALA A 342 21.36 -2.68 19.44
N LEU A 343 21.55 -3.08 20.70
CA LEU A 343 22.01 -2.23 21.80
C LEU A 343 23.42 -2.73 22.21
N PRO A 344 24.49 -2.12 21.68
CA PRO A 344 25.88 -2.62 21.87
C PRO A 344 26.35 -2.67 23.32
N ASP A 345 25.93 -1.69 24.12
CA ASP A 345 26.28 -1.60 25.55
C ASP A 345 25.63 -2.70 26.38
N ALA A 346 24.40 -3.10 26.04
CA ALA A 346 23.69 -4.23 26.65
C ALA A 346 23.98 -5.57 25.96
N LYS A 347 24.62 -5.55 24.78
CA LYS A 347 24.91 -6.73 23.95
C LYS A 347 23.66 -7.54 23.63
N ILE A 348 22.56 -6.89 23.36
CA ILE A 348 21.32 -7.54 22.92
C ILE A 348 20.93 -7.02 21.53
N GLY A 349 20.35 -7.91 20.73
CA GLY A 349 19.95 -7.59 19.37
C GLY A 349 18.73 -8.37 18.92
N VAL A 350 18.04 -7.82 17.92
CA VAL A 350 16.85 -8.42 17.33
C VAL A 350 16.89 -8.24 15.81
N ALA A 351 16.60 -9.31 15.09
CA ALA A 351 16.34 -9.26 13.66
C ALA A 351 14.90 -9.73 13.38
N VAL A 352 14.12 -8.94 12.67
CA VAL A 352 12.74 -9.28 12.25
C VAL A 352 12.62 -9.08 10.76
N VAL A 353 12.02 -10.04 10.06
CA VAL A 353 11.65 -9.92 8.64
C VAL A 353 10.19 -10.28 8.44
N VAL A 354 9.46 -9.45 7.69
CA VAL A 354 8.05 -9.59 7.35
C VAL A 354 7.90 -9.72 5.83
N THR A 355 7.07 -10.63 5.34
CA THR A 355 6.85 -10.87 3.90
C THR A 355 5.70 -10.05 3.32
N LYS A 356 5.61 -8.79 3.71
CA LYS A 356 4.66 -7.81 3.16
C LYS A 356 5.37 -6.49 2.89
N ASP A 357 5.10 -5.90 1.73
CA ASP A 357 5.68 -4.62 1.35
C ASP A 357 5.32 -3.52 2.33
N CYS A 358 6.26 -2.59 2.57
CA CYS A 358 6.06 -1.43 3.43
C CYS A 358 5.58 -1.74 4.86
N ALA A 359 5.88 -2.95 5.40
CA ALA A 359 5.52 -3.34 6.77
C ALA A 359 6.63 -3.01 7.79
N ASN A 360 7.39 -1.93 7.57
CA ASN A 360 8.53 -1.56 8.42
C ASN A 360 8.13 -1.17 9.85
N ALA A 361 6.99 -0.50 10.04
CA ALA A 361 6.50 -0.18 11.37
C ALA A 361 6.15 -1.45 12.17
N THR A 362 5.63 -2.48 11.49
CA THR A 362 5.35 -3.77 12.09
C THR A 362 6.63 -4.49 12.53
N ALA A 363 7.65 -4.55 11.65
CA ALA A 363 8.94 -5.15 11.99
C ALA A 363 9.58 -4.41 13.17
N LYS A 364 9.59 -3.08 13.17
CA LYS A 364 10.10 -2.24 14.27
C LYS A 364 9.32 -2.42 15.56
N ARG A 365 8.00 -2.50 15.53
CA ARG A 365 7.14 -2.76 16.68
C ARG A 365 7.52 -4.05 17.40
N ILE A 366 7.74 -5.13 16.64
CA ILE A 366 8.14 -6.43 17.18
C ILE A 366 9.55 -6.34 17.77
N SER A 367 10.49 -5.69 17.08
CA SER A 367 11.85 -5.47 17.58
C SER A 367 11.87 -4.64 18.86
N ASP A 368 11.10 -3.55 18.92
CA ASP A 368 11.01 -2.69 20.09
C ASP A 368 10.44 -3.44 21.31
N ALA A 369 9.41 -4.28 21.09
CA ALA A 369 8.85 -5.14 22.13
C ALA A 369 9.88 -6.15 22.62
N ALA A 370 10.61 -6.79 21.71
CA ALA A 370 11.63 -7.78 22.03
C ALA A 370 12.79 -7.15 22.84
N LEU A 371 13.29 -5.98 22.42
CA LEU A 371 14.36 -5.29 23.14
C LEU A 371 13.92 -4.89 24.57
N ARG A 372 12.69 -4.37 24.75
CA ARG A 372 12.16 -4.05 26.10
C ARG A 372 12.07 -5.27 26.99
N LEU A 373 11.59 -6.39 26.46
CA LEU A 373 11.48 -7.63 27.21
C LEU A 373 12.86 -8.18 27.60
N LEU A 374 13.85 -8.13 26.69
CA LEU A 374 15.22 -8.58 26.96
C LEU A 374 15.90 -7.67 28.00
N LEU A 375 15.70 -6.34 27.92
CA LEU A 375 16.24 -5.41 28.93
C LEU A 375 15.65 -5.66 30.31
N ALA A 376 14.34 -5.86 30.43
CA ALA A 376 13.69 -6.16 31.69
C ALA A 376 14.16 -7.50 32.27
N LEU A 377 14.24 -8.54 31.40
CA LEU A 377 14.77 -9.84 31.80
C LEU A 377 16.21 -9.74 32.31
N GLY A 378 17.08 -9.02 31.59
CA GLY A 378 18.48 -8.83 31.96
C GLY A 378 18.68 -8.08 33.30
N LYS A 379 17.75 -7.21 33.67
CA LYS A 379 17.71 -6.49 34.94
C LYS A 379 17.02 -7.25 36.07
N GLY A 380 16.38 -8.40 35.78
CA GLY A 380 15.55 -9.13 36.74
C GLY A 380 14.25 -8.39 37.11
N GLU A 381 13.81 -7.50 36.26
CA GLU A 381 12.56 -6.73 36.42
C GLU A 381 11.37 -7.53 35.91
N PRO A 382 10.13 -7.23 36.37
CA PRO A 382 8.93 -7.81 35.78
C PRO A 382 8.84 -7.47 34.28
N LEU A 383 8.50 -8.48 33.47
CA LEU A 383 8.36 -8.26 32.03
C LEU A 383 7.21 -7.29 31.74
N PRO A 384 7.45 -6.26 30.93
CA PRO A 384 6.41 -5.31 30.57
C PRO A 384 5.26 -5.99 29.81
N GLU A 385 4.05 -5.46 30.00
CA GLU A 385 2.91 -5.85 29.17
C GLU A 385 3.03 -5.25 27.77
N ILE A 386 2.81 -6.12 26.78
CA ILE A 386 2.79 -5.71 25.38
C ILE A 386 1.39 -5.30 25.00
N ASP A 387 1.25 -4.05 24.61
CA ASP A 387 -0.01 -3.57 24.04
C ASP A 387 -0.16 -4.04 22.58
N ALA A 388 -0.95 -5.08 22.39
CA ALA A 388 -1.20 -5.64 21.06
C ALA A 388 -2.18 -4.81 20.24
N GLY A 389 -2.87 -3.84 20.86
CA GLY A 389 -3.96 -3.09 20.21
C GLY A 389 -5.22 -3.95 20.01
N GLY A 390 -6.27 -3.31 19.52
CA GLY A 390 -7.54 -3.98 19.26
C GLY A 390 -8.46 -3.14 18.38
N PRO A 391 -9.64 -3.68 18.02
CA PRO A 391 -10.65 -2.89 17.30
C PRO A 391 -11.15 -1.73 18.16
N LEU A 392 -11.63 -0.69 17.49
CA LEU A 392 -12.32 0.40 18.16
C LEU A 392 -13.68 -0.08 18.69
N GLU A 393 -14.22 0.65 19.67
CA GLU A 393 -15.60 0.48 20.11
C GLU A 393 -16.57 0.67 18.92
N ALA A 394 -17.58 -0.19 18.84
CA ALA A 394 -18.58 -0.12 17.77
C ALA A 394 -19.21 1.27 17.64
N GLY A 395 -19.28 1.78 16.42
CA GLY A 395 -19.81 3.10 16.10
C GLY A 395 -18.88 4.27 16.45
N LEU A 396 -17.74 4.08 17.14
CA LEU A 396 -16.81 5.16 17.45
C LEU A 396 -16.21 5.76 16.16
N ALA A 397 -15.83 4.92 15.20
CA ALA A 397 -15.29 5.39 13.92
C ALA A 397 -16.23 6.39 13.24
N GLY A 398 -17.53 6.09 13.15
CA GLY A 398 -18.52 6.99 12.56
C GLY A 398 -18.72 8.30 13.33
N ARG A 399 -18.62 8.28 14.67
CA ARG A 399 -18.75 9.49 15.50
C ARG A 399 -17.61 10.48 15.30
N VAL A 400 -16.38 9.97 15.17
CA VAL A 400 -15.18 10.81 15.07
C VAL A 400 -14.77 11.11 13.62
N ALA A 401 -15.34 10.43 12.65
CA ALA A 401 -15.05 10.67 11.22
C ALA A 401 -15.32 12.12 10.83
N GLY A 402 -14.48 12.65 9.95
CA GLY A 402 -14.58 14.01 9.45
C GLY A 402 -13.21 14.62 9.17
N ARG A 403 -13.24 15.83 8.65
CA ARG A 403 -12.04 16.62 8.39
C ARG A 403 -11.79 17.58 9.56
N TYR A 404 -10.53 17.71 9.95
CA TYR A 404 -10.08 18.59 11.02
C TYR A 404 -8.94 19.47 10.50
N GLY A 405 -9.07 20.77 10.69
CA GLY A 405 -8.08 21.75 10.22
C GLY A 405 -8.05 21.96 8.72
N GLU A 406 -7.16 22.84 8.29
CA GLU A 406 -6.96 23.21 6.89
C GLU A 406 -5.47 23.28 6.56
N GLY A 407 -5.14 23.28 5.25
CA GLY A 407 -3.76 23.34 4.76
C GLY A 407 -2.89 22.19 5.24
N ASP A 408 -1.65 22.48 5.63
CA ASP A 408 -0.65 21.47 6.02
C ASP A 408 -0.96 20.77 7.35
N SER A 409 -1.82 21.36 8.17
CA SER A 409 -2.29 20.79 9.43
C SER A 409 -3.61 20.00 9.29
N ALA A 410 -4.14 19.85 8.10
CA ALA A 410 -5.36 19.10 7.90
C ALA A 410 -5.16 17.61 8.20
N VAL A 411 -6.11 17.07 8.97
CA VAL A 411 -6.22 15.64 9.26
C VAL A 411 -7.62 15.18 8.86
N GLU A 412 -7.69 14.11 8.12
CA GLU A 412 -8.95 13.49 7.71
C GLU A 412 -9.10 12.12 8.38
N LEU A 413 -10.20 11.94 9.12
CA LEU A 413 -10.59 10.67 9.72
C LEU A 413 -11.73 10.07 8.91
N VAL A 414 -11.47 8.91 8.30
CA VAL A 414 -12.41 8.23 7.42
C VAL A 414 -12.89 6.94 8.07
N ALA A 415 -14.20 6.82 8.30
CA ALA A 415 -14.81 5.58 8.77
C ALA A 415 -15.08 4.63 7.58
N ARG A 416 -14.83 3.34 7.80
CA ARG A 416 -15.21 2.24 6.91
C ARG A 416 -15.80 1.12 7.79
N GLY A 417 -17.11 1.15 7.97
CA GLY A 417 -17.76 0.38 9.05
C GLY A 417 -17.23 0.84 10.42
N ASP A 418 -16.83 -0.11 11.26
CA ASP A 418 -16.24 0.18 12.58
C ASP A 418 -14.73 0.46 12.55
N ARG A 419 -14.10 0.44 11.37
CA ARG A 419 -12.68 0.79 11.22
C ARG A 419 -12.52 2.28 10.95
N LEU A 420 -11.47 2.86 11.51
CA LEU A 420 -11.11 4.27 11.35
C LEU A 420 -9.76 4.39 10.68
N PHE A 421 -9.67 5.25 9.69
CA PHE A 421 -8.43 5.53 8.98
C PHE A 421 -8.10 7.01 9.07
N LEU A 422 -6.83 7.30 9.28
CA LEU A 422 -6.28 8.65 9.30
C LEU A 422 -5.50 8.91 8.01
N THR A 423 -5.75 10.07 7.42
CA THR A 423 -4.94 10.63 6.33
C THR A 423 -4.50 12.02 6.72
N GLN A 424 -3.22 12.31 6.61
CA GLN A 424 -2.66 13.66 6.80
C GLN A 424 -2.62 14.40 5.46
N ALA A 425 -2.59 15.74 5.51
CA ALA A 425 -2.36 16.55 4.30
C ALA A 425 -0.99 16.25 3.68
N ILE A 426 -0.07 15.79 4.49
CA ILE A 426 1.33 15.55 4.19
C ILE A 426 1.80 14.33 4.96
N GLY A 427 2.36 13.33 4.29
CA GLY A 427 2.87 12.13 4.95
C GLY A 427 2.22 10.85 4.50
N GLY A 428 1.97 9.92 5.40
CA GLY A 428 1.36 8.63 5.10
C GLY A 428 -0.03 8.79 4.46
N LEU A 429 -0.30 8.03 3.41
CA LEU A 429 -1.55 8.18 2.67
C LEU A 429 -2.76 7.78 3.52
N ARG A 430 -2.66 6.70 4.27
CA ARG A 430 -3.80 6.16 5.00
C ARG A 430 -3.34 5.16 6.06
N THR A 431 -3.45 5.52 7.31
CA THR A 431 -3.07 4.65 8.43
C THR A 431 -4.32 4.24 9.22
N GLU A 432 -4.41 2.98 9.59
CA GLU A 432 -5.50 2.52 10.45
C GLU A 432 -5.30 3.01 11.88
N ILE A 433 -6.38 3.48 12.50
CA ILE A 433 -6.45 3.87 13.90
C ILE A 433 -7.16 2.77 14.68
N ARG A 434 -6.51 2.26 15.71
CA ARG A 434 -7.03 1.19 16.57
C ARG A 434 -7.00 1.59 18.04
N ALA A 435 -7.69 0.82 18.86
CA ALA A 435 -7.64 0.98 20.30
C ALA A 435 -6.30 0.46 20.84
N GLY A 436 -5.66 1.23 21.68
CA GLY A 436 -4.51 0.85 22.47
C GLY A 436 -4.80 1.04 23.97
N LYS A 437 -3.87 0.63 24.84
CA LYS A 437 -3.99 0.75 26.30
C LYS A 437 -4.32 2.17 26.76
N ASP A 438 -3.75 3.17 26.08
CA ASP A 438 -3.88 4.58 26.45
C ASP A 438 -4.81 5.38 25.52
N GLY A 439 -5.71 4.71 24.79
CA GLY A 439 -6.65 5.31 23.85
C GLY A 439 -6.37 4.93 22.40
N MET A 440 -6.84 5.76 21.46
CA MET A 440 -6.65 5.53 20.02
C MET A 440 -5.22 5.81 19.61
N ARG A 441 -4.70 5.01 18.68
CA ARG A 441 -3.37 5.20 18.07
C ARG A 441 -3.30 4.66 16.66
N GLU A 442 -2.30 5.10 15.93
CA GLU A 442 -1.91 4.45 14.67
C GLU A 442 -1.50 3.00 14.93
N ASP A 443 -2.03 2.08 14.12
CA ASP A 443 -1.71 0.66 14.16
C ASP A 443 -1.83 0.06 12.76
N GLY A 444 -0.87 0.39 11.92
CA GLY A 444 -0.79 -0.05 10.53
C GLY A 444 0.60 -0.58 10.18
N PRO A 445 0.76 -1.12 8.96
CA PRO A 445 2.06 -1.61 8.49
C PRO A 445 3.09 -0.49 8.29
N LEU A 446 2.63 0.75 7.96
CA LEU A 446 3.49 1.90 7.69
C LEU A 446 3.85 2.68 8.94
N ASP A 447 2.89 2.85 9.85
CA ASP A 447 3.03 3.70 11.03
C ASP A 447 2.42 3.01 12.25
N PHE A 448 3.06 3.17 13.40
CA PHE A 448 2.63 2.56 14.64
C PHE A 448 2.94 3.46 15.86
N GLY A 449 1.97 3.53 16.75
CA GLY A 449 2.16 4.03 18.10
C GLY A 449 1.81 5.50 18.32
N THR A 450 1.69 6.30 17.25
CA THR A 450 1.30 7.70 17.40
C THR A 450 -0.11 7.81 17.94
N ARG A 451 -0.27 8.54 19.05
CA ARG A 451 -1.55 8.69 19.73
C ARG A 451 -2.46 9.63 18.96
N LEU A 452 -3.71 9.21 18.78
CA LEU A 452 -4.82 10.06 18.33
C LEU A 452 -5.78 10.32 19.47
N THR A 453 -6.11 11.58 19.71
CA THR A 453 -7.15 11.96 20.66
C THR A 453 -8.19 12.80 19.94
N VAL A 454 -9.46 12.47 20.12
CA VAL A 454 -10.60 13.31 19.68
C VAL A 454 -11.41 13.68 20.92
N ARG A 455 -11.56 14.96 21.18
CA ARG A 455 -12.38 15.51 22.25
C ARG A 455 -13.30 16.58 21.67
N ASP A 456 -14.59 16.37 21.85
CA ASP A 456 -15.60 17.19 21.20
C ASP A 456 -15.30 17.27 19.67
N ASP A 457 -15.16 18.47 19.16
CA ASP A 457 -14.82 18.72 17.74
C ASP A 457 -13.31 18.97 17.50
N THR A 458 -12.44 18.51 18.39
CA THR A 458 -11.00 18.77 18.28
C THR A 458 -10.21 17.46 18.23
N VAL A 459 -9.38 17.30 17.18
CA VAL A 459 -8.39 16.23 17.07
C VAL A 459 -7.04 16.72 17.56
N THR A 460 -6.32 15.83 18.26
CA THR A 460 -4.90 16.00 18.56
C THR A 460 -4.15 14.76 18.05
N PHE A 461 -3.18 15.00 17.19
CA PHE A 461 -2.35 13.97 16.56
C PHE A 461 -0.94 14.52 16.34
N GLU A 462 0.08 13.90 16.91
CA GLU A 462 1.45 14.43 16.96
C GLU A 462 1.49 15.87 17.50
N LYS A 463 1.97 16.80 16.66
CA LYS A 463 2.04 18.24 16.93
C LYS A 463 0.82 19.00 16.40
N ILE A 464 -0.12 18.31 15.76
CA ILE A 464 -1.32 18.91 15.18
C ILE A 464 -2.42 18.92 16.25
N THR A 465 -3.02 20.08 16.47
CA THR A 465 -4.29 20.21 17.21
C THR A 465 -5.22 21.03 16.33
N ALA A 466 -6.32 20.42 15.89
CA ALA A 466 -7.20 21.00 14.88
C ALA A 466 -8.67 20.74 15.21
N LYS A 467 -9.53 21.73 14.92
CA LYS A 467 -10.97 21.61 15.06
C LYS A 467 -11.59 20.97 13.83
N LYS A 468 -12.69 20.25 14.04
CA LYS A 468 -13.52 19.72 12.96
C LYS A 468 -14.02 20.88 12.09
N VAL A 469 -13.90 20.69 10.78
CA VAL A 469 -14.39 21.65 9.78
C VAL A 469 -15.58 21.06 9.05
N GLU A 470 -16.41 21.95 8.54
CA GLU A 470 -17.57 21.56 7.74
C GLU A 470 -17.10 20.87 6.43
N ASP A 471 -17.80 19.80 6.05
CA ASP A 471 -17.59 19.16 4.75
C ASP A 471 -18.11 20.09 3.63
N ARG A 472 -17.18 20.70 2.91
CA ARG A 472 -17.46 21.63 1.80
C ARG A 472 -17.06 21.02 0.47
N LYS A 473 -17.84 21.36 -0.58
CA LYS A 473 -17.50 21.00 -1.95
C LYS A 473 -16.13 21.59 -2.30
N PRO A 474 -15.14 20.75 -2.66
CA PRO A 474 -13.83 21.24 -3.09
C PRO A 474 -13.93 22.11 -4.35
N ALA A 475 -12.98 23.05 -4.47
CA ALA A 475 -12.88 23.85 -5.68
C ALA A 475 -12.40 22.99 -6.86
N THR A 476 -12.79 23.40 -8.08
CA THR A 476 -12.23 22.83 -9.30
C THR A 476 -10.73 23.15 -9.38
N PRO A 477 -9.85 22.18 -9.62
CA PRO A 477 -8.42 22.44 -9.74
C PRO A 477 -8.10 23.30 -10.97
N PRO A 478 -6.93 23.95 -11.00
CA PRO A 478 -6.48 24.68 -12.18
C PRO A 478 -6.38 23.79 -13.41
N SER A 479 -6.99 24.18 -14.52
CA SER A 479 -7.01 23.39 -15.77
C SER A 479 -5.61 23.09 -16.35
N ARG A 480 -4.60 23.87 -16.00
CA ARG A 480 -3.22 23.57 -16.40
C ARG A 480 -2.68 22.23 -15.85
N TRP A 481 -3.33 21.65 -14.84
CA TRP A 481 -2.99 20.35 -14.28
C TRP A 481 -3.76 19.18 -14.92
N ASP A 482 -4.81 19.42 -15.70
CA ASP A 482 -5.69 18.37 -16.25
C ASP A 482 -4.90 17.28 -16.97
N GLY A 483 -3.97 17.65 -17.82
CA GLY A 483 -3.13 16.69 -18.53
C GLY A 483 -2.04 16.00 -17.69
N LEU A 484 -1.75 16.48 -16.47
CA LEU A 484 -0.72 15.93 -15.59
C LEU A 484 -1.28 14.83 -14.67
N ILE A 485 -2.52 15.00 -14.20
CA ILE A 485 -3.18 14.05 -13.30
C ILE A 485 -3.31 12.70 -13.98
N GLY A 486 -2.92 11.62 -13.29
CA GLY A 486 -2.98 10.26 -13.81
C GLY A 486 -1.97 9.32 -13.16
N GLU A 487 -1.84 8.15 -13.76
CA GLU A 487 -0.94 7.09 -13.35
C GLU A 487 0.26 6.97 -14.27
N TYR A 488 1.43 6.72 -13.69
CA TYR A 488 2.69 6.58 -14.41
C TYR A 488 3.50 5.39 -13.86
N GLY A 489 4.36 4.80 -14.70
CA GLY A 489 5.28 3.73 -14.30
C GLY A 489 4.69 2.33 -14.43
N TRP A 490 5.01 1.47 -13.50
CA TRP A 490 4.81 0.01 -13.58
C TRP A 490 3.65 -0.46 -12.72
N ASP A 491 3.06 -1.62 -13.06
CA ASP A 491 1.98 -2.24 -12.28
C ASP A 491 2.37 -2.53 -10.83
N HIS A 492 3.64 -2.88 -10.63
CA HIS A 492 4.17 -3.21 -9.31
C HIS A 492 4.58 -1.99 -8.49
N ASN A 493 4.61 -0.80 -9.10
CA ASN A 493 4.90 0.46 -8.39
C ASN A 493 4.46 1.65 -9.23
N THR A 494 3.19 2.02 -9.09
CA THR A 494 2.58 3.13 -9.83
C THR A 494 2.88 4.46 -9.13
N LEU A 495 3.38 5.44 -9.87
CA LEU A 495 3.41 6.83 -9.47
C LEU A 495 2.03 7.45 -9.78
N TYR A 496 1.31 7.85 -8.74
CA TYR A 496 0.06 8.61 -8.88
C TYR A 496 0.35 10.11 -8.81
N ILE A 497 -0.06 10.83 -9.83
CA ILE A 497 -0.15 12.29 -9.80
C ILE A 497 -1.62 12.66 -9.65
N HIS A 498 -1.96 13.34 -8.59
CA HIS A 498 -3.35 13.71 -8.27
C HIS A 498 -3.41 15.10 -7.66
N GLU A 499 -4.59 15.70 -7.67
CA GLU A 499 -4.80 16.95 -6.96
C GLU A 499 -5.42 16.67 -5.58
N ARG A 500 -4.91 17.32 -4.55
CA ARG A 500 -5.51 17.32 -3.23
C ARG A 500 -5.43 18.71 -2.58
N ASP A 501 -6.59 19.20 -2.14
CA ASP A 501 -6.72 20.49 -1.45
C ASP A 501 -6.06 21.66 -2.19
N GLY A 502 -6.26 21.73 -3.52
CA GLY A 502 -5.74 22.80 -4.36
C GLY A 502 -4.24 22.70 -4.63
N ARG A 503 -3.63 21.54 -4.42
CA ARG A 503 -2.22 21.25 -4.70
C ARG A 503 -2.06 19.98 -5.52
N LEU A 504 -1.15 20.01 -6.49
CA LEU A 504 -0.73 18.78 -7.15
C LEU A 504 0.14 17.98 -6.17
N GLN A 505 -0.10 16.68 -6.08
CA GLN A 505 0.63 15.77 -5.20
C GLN A 505 1.12 14.57 -5.98
N ALA A 506 2.25 14.01 -5.55
CA ALA A 506 2.77 12.73 -5.98
C ALA A 506 2.60 11.70 -4.86
N LEU A 507 2.02 10.54 -5.18
CA LEU A 507 2.09 9.34 -4.36
C LEU A 507 3.07 8.39 -5.04
N ILE A 508 4.27 8.30 -4.49
CA ILE A 508 5.35 7.46 -5.01
C ILE A 508 5.70 6.38 -3.98
N GLU A 509 6.11 5.21 -4.45
CA GLU A 509 6.38 4.04 -3.61
C GLU A 509 5.19 3.66 -2.69
N TRP A 510 3.95 3.96 -3.09
CA TRP A 510 2.67 3.62 -2.47
C TRP A 510 2.29 4.33 -1.18
N PHE A 511 3.20 4.95 -0.43
CA PHE A 511 2.91 5.24 0.97
C PHE A 511 3.11 6.69 1.39
N TYR A 512 3.80 7.54 0.61
CA TYR A 512 3.95 8.95 0.96
C TYR A 512 3.31 9.86 -0.06
N LEU A 513 2.48 10.78 0.47
CA LEU A 513 1.92 11.91 -0.26
C LEU A 513 2.88 13.08 -0.15
N ASP A 514 3.47 13.45 -1.27
CA ASP A 514 4.32 14.62 -1.37
C ASP A 514 3.61 15.73 -2.14
N PRO A 515 3.22 16.85 -1.47
CA PRO A 515 2.71 18.01 -2.18
C PRO A 515 3.82 18.61 -3.03
N LEU A 516 3.56 18.72 -4.32
CA LEU A 516 4.52 19.23 -5.30
C LEU A 516 4.54 20.76 -5.29
N ILE A 517 5.75 21.35 -5.35
CA ILE A 517 5.98 22.79 -5.45
C ILE A 517 6.14 23.13 -6.94
N GLU A 518 5.18 23.86 -7.51
CA GLU A 518 5.19 24.27 -8.92
C GLU A 518 6.30 25.31 -9.16
N GLU A 519 7.24 25.01 -10.06
CA GLU A 519 8.29 25.93 -10.50
C GLU A 519 7.99 26.50 -11.89
N SER A 520 7.33 25.71 -12.74
CA SER A 520 6.77 26.09 -14.02
C SER A 520 5.64 25.11 -14.41
N PRO A 521 4.89 25.32 -15.49
CA PRO A 521 3.73 24.48 -15.85
C PRO A 521 4.00 22.98 -15.93
N ASP A 522 5.24 22.58 -16.23
CA ASP A 522 5.62 21.17 -16.40
C ASP A 522 6.78 20.75 -15.47
N VAL A 523 7.23 21.65 -14.58
CA VAL A 523 8.34 21.39 -13.66
C VAL A 523 7.89 21.65 -12.24
N PHE A 524 8.01 20.63 -11.41
CA PHE A 524 7.67 20.69 -9.99
C PHE A 524 8.85 20.17 -9.16
N ARG A 525 8.81 20.47 -7.87
CA ARG A 525 9.82 20.01 -6.92
C ARG A 525 9.17 19.28 -5.76
N PHE A 526 9.77 18.15 -5.38
CA PHE A 526 9.43 17.49 -4.13
C PHE A 526 9.76 18.37 -2.92
N PRO A 527 9.01 18.27 -1.82
CA PRO A 527 9.27 19.06 -0.62
C PRO A 527 10.64 18.73 -0.04
N LYS A 528 11.20 19.65 0.79
CA LYS A 528 12.50 19.45 1.43
C LYS A 528 12.43 18.47 2.62
N ARG A 529 11.91 17.27 2.36
CA ARG A 529 11.73 16.16 3.31
C ARG A 529 11.37 14.88 2.55
N GLY A 530 11.31 13.76 3.26
CA GLY A 530 10.97 12.47 2.67
C GLY A 530 12.08 11.85 1.82
N LEU A 531 11.75 10.83 1.08
CA LEU A 531 12.74 10.06 0.32
C LEU A 531 13.30 10.83 -0.89
N TYR A 532 12.45 11.64 -1.52
CA TYR A 532 12.80 12.43 -2.71
C TYR A 532 13.12 13.90 -2.39
N ASP A 533 13.52 14.19 -1.16
CA ASP A 533 13.84 15.51 -0.62
C ASP A 533 14.56 16.41 -1.62
N GLY A 534 13.85 17.48 -2.05
CA GLY A 534 14.39 18.54 -2.92
C GLY A 534 14.64 18.14 -4.38
N GLU A 535 14.32 16.92 -4.79
CA GLU A 535 14.42 16.49 -6.18
C GLU A 535 13.27 17.03 -7.03
N SER A 536 13.44 17.07 -8.36
CA SER A 536 12.44 17.57 -9.29
C SER A 536 11.59 16.45 -9.89
N ILE A 537 10.40 16.84 -10.35
CA ILE A 537 9.60 16.05 -11.27
C ILE A 537 9.28 16.90 -12.51
N VAL A 538 9.54 16.36 -13.68
CA VAL A 538 9.39 17.06 -14.97
C VAL A 538 8.47 16.26 -15.87
N PHE A 539 7.43 16.89 -16.38
CA PHE A 539 6.47 16.28 -17.29
C PHE A 539 6.77 16.58 -18.75
N THR A 540 6.51 15.63 -19.63
CA THR A 540 6.53 15.83 -21.08
C THR A 540 5.12 15.63 -21.60
N ARG A 541 4.55 16.67 -22.26
CA ARG A 541 3.22 16.64 -22.83
C ARG A 541 3.24 16.35 -24.33
N ASP A 542 2.18 15.72 -24.82
CA ASP A 542 1.88 15.60 -26.24
C ASP A 542 1.14 16.85 -26.78
N ALA A 543 0.78 16.81 -28.06
CA ALA A 543 0.09 17.92 -28.73
C ALA A 543 -1.32 18.20 -28.16
N SER A 544 -1.93 17.26 -27.44
CA SER A 544 -3.22 17.44 -26.76
C SER A 544 -3.07 18.14 -25.41
N GLY A 545 -1.85 18.34 -24.92
CA GLY A 545 -1.56 18.86 -23.60
C GLY A 545 -1.50 17.78 -22.51
N ARG A 546 -1.62 16.51 -22.87
CA ARG A 546 -1.56 15.38 -21.95
C ARG A 546 -0.12 14.94 -21.73
N ALA A 547 0.27 14.77 -20.48
CA ALA A 547 1.60 14.26 -20.16
C ALA A 547 1.74 12.81 -20.57
N THR A 548 2.76 12.48 -21.34
CA THR A 548 3.09 11.13 -21.79
C THR A 548 4.05 10.44 -20.85
N ARG A 549 4.84 11.22 -20.09
CA ARG A 549 5.78 10.74 -19.08
C ARG A 549 6.04 11.77 -18.00
N ALA A 550 6.50 11.29 -16.86
CA ALA A 550 7.03 12.07 -15.75
C ALA A 550 8.45 11.59 -15.43
N VAL A 551 9.42 12.49 -15.36
CA VAL A 551 10.77 12.19 -14.87
C VAL A 551 10.83 12.67 -13.42
N ALA A 552 10.66 11.75 -12.49
CA ALA A 552 10.62 12.01 -11.06
C ALA A 552 11.97 11.64 -10.43
N ALA A 553 12.67 12.59 -9.84
CA ALA A 553 13.97 12.36 -9.21
C ALA A 553 14.99 11.65 -10.14
N GLY A 554 14.99 11.99 -11.41
CA GLY A 554 15.86 11.39 -12.43
C GLY A 554 15.38 10.06 -13.01
N VAL A 555 14.30 9.48 -12.46
CA VAL A 555 13.70 8.23 -12.95
C VAL A 555 12.54 8.53 -13.89
N THR A 556 12.53 7.88 -15.05
CA THR A 556 11.46 8.03 -16.05
C THR A 556 10.29 7.10 -15.76
N PHE A 557 9.11 7.67 -15.56
CA PHE A 557 7.83 6.97 -15.43
C PHE A 557 6.98 7.28 -16.67
N GLU A 558 6.76 6.29 -17.52
CA GLU A 558 5.85 6.44 -18.66
C GLU A 558 4.41 6.50 -18.18
N ARG A 559 3.55 7.32 -18.84
CA ARG A 559 2.13 7.34 -18.51
C ARG A 559 1.51 5.98 -18.80
N ARG A 560 0.76 5.46 -17.84
CA ARG A 560 0.03 4.19 -18.00
C ARG A 560 -1.14 4.37 -18.97
N LYS A 561 -1.35 3.34 -19.78
CA LYS A 561 -2.52 3.29 -20.67
C LYS A 561 -3.67 2.68 -19.89
N ILE A 562 -4.71 3.47 -19.68
CA ILE A 562 -5.96 3.04 -19.04
C ILE A 562 -7.06 3.38 -20.03
N ASP A 563 -7.75 2.34 -20.53
CA ASP A 563 -8.86 2.56 -21.47
C ASP A 563 -10.02 3.25 -20.73
N GLY A 564 -10.49 4.36 -21.27
CA GLY A 564 -11.54 5.19 -20.67
C GLY A 564 -11.03 6.37 -19.82
N ASP A 565 -9.71 6.52 -19.58
CA ASP A 565 -9.17 7.64 -18.80
C ASP A 565 -9.19 8.99 -19.56
N ASP A 566 -9.54 8.98 -20.83
CA ASP A 566 -9.83 10.15 -21.67
C ASP A 566 -11.31 10.56 -21.63
N GLY A 567 -12.13 9.91 -20.80
CA GLY A 567 -13.57 10.12 -20.70
C GLY A 567 -14.40 9.32 -21.72
N SER A 568 -13.76 8.51 -22.58
CA SER A 568 -14.46 7.58 -23.45
C SER A 568 -15.07 6.43 -22.64
N THR A 569 -16.10 5.79 -23.20
CA THR A 569 -16.65 4.58 -22.59
C THR A 569 -15.66 3.42 -22.76
N PHE A 570 -15.27 2.81 -21.65
CA PHE A 570 -14.46 1.59 -21.65
C PHE A 570 -15.14 0.48 -22.47
N ARG A 571 -14.36 -0.29 -23.23
CA ARG A 571 -14.86 -1.40 -24.05
C ARG A 571 -13.91 -2.57 -24.07
N ILE A 572 -14.47 -3.76 -23.89
CA ILE A 572 -13.74 -5.02 -24.13
C ILE A 572 -13.86 -5.41 -25.61
N ASN A 573 -12.99 -6.33 -26.03
CA ASN A 573 -13.20 -7.12 -27.23
C ASN A 573 -13.86 -8.43 -26.80
N PRO A 574 -15.19 -8.64 -27.03
CA PRO A 574 -15.87 -9.85 -26.61
C PRO A 574 -15.20 -11.10 -27.18
N VAL A 575 -14.97 -12.11 -26.36
CA VAL A 575 -14.30 -13.36 -26.80
C VAL A 575 -15.13 -14.17 -27.77
N ARG A 576 -16.45 -13.89 -27.83
CA ARG A 576 -17.42 -14.47 -28.79
C ARG A 576 -18.46 -13.43 -29.19
N PRO A 577 -19.10 -13.54 -30.36
CA PRO A 577 -20.16 -12.61 -30.80
C PRO A 577 -21.31 -12.55 -29.78
N VAL A 578 -21.62 -11.34 -29.27
CA VAL A 578 -22.65 -11.12 -28.22
C VAL A 578 -24.00 -11.66 -28.62
N ALA A 579 -24.37 -11.60 -29.92
CA ALA A 579 -25.64 -12.12 -30.41
C ALA A 579 -25.76 -13.66 -30.23
N ALA A 580 -24.68 -14.41 -30.47
CA ALA A 580 -24.65 -15.85 -30.25
C ALA A 580 -24.76 -16.17 -28.75
N LEU A 581 -23.96 -15.45 -27.90
CA LEU A 581 -24.01 -15.60 -26.46
C LEU A 581 -25.39 -15.31 -25.87
N ARG A 582 -26.07 -14.29 -26.42
CA ARG A 582 -27.46 -13.96 -26.02
C ARG A 582 -28.43 -15.11 -26.29
N THR A 583 -28.34 -15.75 -27.46
CA THR A 583 -29.19 -16.89 -27.83
C THR A 583 -28.97 -18.06 -26.86
N GLU A 584 -27.73 -18.38 -26.53
CA GLU A 584 -27.35 -19.46 -25.60
C GLU A 584 -27.79 -19.13 -24.18
N ALA A 585 -27.59 -17.88 -23.72
CA ALA A 585 -27.95 -17.44 -22.38
C ALA A 585 -29.48 -17.44 -22.15
N LEU A 586 -30.26 -17.07 -23.16
CA LEU A 586 -31.72 -17.12 -23.09
C LEU A 586 -32.28 -18.56 -23.02
N ALA A 587 -31.57 -19.52 -23.62
CA ALA A 587 -31.94 -20.95 -23.57
C ALA A 587 -31.46 -21.63 -22.27
N ALA A 588 -30.61 -20.99 -21.48
CA ALA A 588 -30.05 -21.56 -20.28
C ALA A 588 -30.95 -21.30 -19.05
N THR A 589 -30.75 -22.11 -18.01
CA THR A 589 -31.43 -21.98 -16.74
C THR A 589 -30.50 -21.42 -15.65
N PRO A 590 -30.99 -20.52 -14.79
CA PRO A 590 -30.25 -20.05 -13.64
C PRO A 590 -29.83 -21.20 -12.70
N PRO A 591 -28.82 -21.00 -11.86
CA PRO A 591 -28.47 -21.98 -10.82
C PRO A 591 -29.65 -22.21 -9.86
N VAL A 592 -29.82 -23.45 -9.44
CA VAL A 592 -30.89 -23.83 -8.48
C VAL A 592 -30.40 -23.44 -7.07
N GLU A 593 -31.11 -22.52 -6.44
CA GLU A 593 -30.85 -22.12 -5.07
C GLU A 593 -31.65 -22.96 -4.07
N ARG A 594 -31.09 -23.18 -2.89
CA ARG A 594 -31.75 -23.84 -1.77
C ARG A 594 -32.04 -22.84 -0.67
N GLY A 595 -33.22 -22.86 -0.10
CA GLY A 595 -33.61 -21.97 1.00
C GLY A 595 -35.02 -21.44 0.83
N GLU A 596 -35.45 -20.63 1.80
CA GLU A 596 -36.71 -19.90 1.75
C GLU A 596 -36.41 -18.47 1.29
N PHE A 597 -37.12 -18.03 0.26
CA PHE A 597 -36.98 -16.69 -0.31
C PHE A 597 -38.28 -15.93 -0.28
N LEU A 598 -38.19 -14.63 -0.18
CA LEU A 598 -39.32 -13.73 -0.35
C LEU A 598 -39.76 -13.73 -1.82
N ALA A 599 -41.04 -13.57 -2.05
CA ALA A 599 -41.59 -13.36 -3.39
C ALA A 599 -41.05 -12.05 -3.96
N PRO A 600 -40.57 -12.04 -5.22
CA PRO A 600 -40.11 -10.81 -5.84
C PRO A 600 -41.22 -9.76 -5.95
N ASP A 601 -40.95 -8.54 -5.50
CA ASP A 601 -41.79 -7.33 -5.66
C ASP A 601 -40.96 -6.21 -6.28
N LEU A 602 -40.74 -6.34 -7.59
CA LEU A 602 -39.95 -5.37 -8.38
C LEU A 602 -40.80 -4.14 -8.67
N VAL A 603 -40.30 -2.97 -8.32
CA VAL A 603 -40.92 -1.66 -8.61
C VAL A 603 -40.05 -0.85 -9.56
N ASP A 604 -40.68 -0.07 -10.45
CA ASP A 604 -40.01 0.85 -11.35
C ASP A 604 -39.55 2.08 -10.57
N LEU A 605 -38.27 2.43 -10.66
CA LEU A 605 -37.66 3.48 -9.88
C LEU A 605 -38.22 4.86 -10.24
N THR A 606 -38.49 5.11 -11.51
CA THR A 606 -39.06 6.39 -11.97
C THR A 606 -40.52 6.56 -11.60
N GLY A 607 -41.24 5.43 -11.41
CA GLY A 607 -42.59 5.45 -10.88
C GLY A 607 -42.65 5.76 -9.38
N LEU A 608 -41.56 5.52 -8.67
CA LEU A 608 -41.43 5.79 -7.24
C LEU A 608 -40.98 7.23 -6.96
N ASP A 609 -40.00 7.74 -7.69
CA ASP A 609 -39.54 9.14 -7.65
C ASP A 609 -39.13 9.60 -9.05
N PRO A 610 -39.94 10.44 -9.71
CA PRO A 610 -39.69 10.89 -11.09
C PRO A 610 -38.44 11.75 -11.27
N ALA A 611 -37.82 12.22 -10.18
CA ALA A 611 -36.58 12.99 -10.23
C ALA A 611 -35.33 12.10 -10.29
N ILE A 612 -35.48 10.79 -10.10
CA ILE A 612 -34.42 9.82 -10.38
C ILE A 612 -34.20 9.77 -11.88
N LYS A 613 -32.98 10.08 -12.35
CA LYS A 613 -32.64 10.01 -13.76
C LYS A 613 -32.11 8.63 -14.14
N LEU A 614 -32.37 8.23 -15.38
CA LEU A 614 -31.90 6.97 -15.95
C LEU A 614 -30.88 7.25 -17.06
N ASP A 615 -29.73 6.58 -17.01
CA ASP A 615 -28.74 6.42 -18.08
C ASP A 615 -28.43 4.92 -18.21
N VAL A 616 -29.48 4.12 -18.54
CA VAL A 616 -29.38 2.66 -18.60
C VAL A 616 -28.55 2.26 -19.81
N ARG A 617 -27.24 2.22 -19.64
CA ARG A 617 -26.28 2.03 -20.74
C ARG A 617 -26.42 0.69 -21.45
N TYR A 618 -26.83 -0.35 -20.75
CA TYR A 618 -27.03 -1.68 -21.34
C TYR A 618 -28.24 -1.78 -22.29
N ALA A 619 -29.06 -0.74 -22.34
CA ALA A 619 -30.11 -0.58 -23.37
C ALA A 619 -29.59 0.12 -24.63
N THR A 620 -28.34 0.55 -24.67
CA THR A 620 -27.69 1.28 -25.77
C THR A 620 -26.37 0.61 -26.17
N THR A 621 -25.70 1.15 -27.18
CA THR A 621 -24.32 0.75 -27.53
C THR A 621 -23.25 1.41 -26.65
N ASN A 622 -23.63 2.28 -25.73
CA ASN A 622 -22.72 3.01 -24.84
C ASN A 622 -22.45 2.23 -23.56
N ASN A 623 -21.91 0.98 -23.69
CA ASN A 623 -21.55 0.10 -22.62
C ASN A 623 -20.26 -0.67 -22.97
N PHE A 624 -19.72 -1.42 -22.05
CA PHE A 624 -18.45 -2.11 -22.21
C PHE A 624 -18.44 -3.22 -23.29
N LEU A 625 -19.62 -3.75 -23.68
CA LEU A 625 -19.76 -4.71 -24.79
C LEU A 625 -19.92 -4.02 -26.16
N GLY A 626 -20.22 -2.72 -26.19
CA GLY A 626 -20.55 -1.99 -27.41
C GLY A 626 -21.86 -2.41 -28.10
N THR A 627 -22.70 -3.19 -27.41
CA THR A 627 -23.92 -3.79 -27.94
C THR A 627 -25.03 -3.76 -26.90
N PRO A 628 -26.29 -3.37 -27.24
CA PRO A 628 -27.40 -3.43 -26.30
C PRO A 628 -27.71 -4.87 -25.88
N VAL A 629 -27.89 -5.09 -24.60
CA VAL A 629 -28.32 -6.38 -24.00
C VAL A 629 -29.68 -6.30 -23.33
N TYR A 630 -30.16 -5.10 -23.04
CA TYR A 630 -31.52 -4.81 -22.58
C TYR A 630 -32.43 -4.41 -23.73
N SER A 631 -33.72 -4.70 -23.60
CA SER A 631 -34.75 -4.34 -24.56
C SER A 631 -35.33 -2.95 -24.32
N SER A 632 -35.14 -2.38 -23.13
CA SER A 632 -35.63 -1.06 -22.74
C SER A 632 -34.79 -0.41 -21.65
N ALA A 633 -34.77 0.92 -21.65
CA ALA A 633 -34.07 1.71 -20.65
C ALA A 633 -34.93 1.91 -19.39
N ARG A 634 -35.18 0.82 -18.64
CA ARG A 634 -35.94 0.82 -17.38
C ARG A 634 -35.09 0.29 -16.24
N ALA A 635 -35.38 0.72 -15.03
CA ALA A 635 -34.67 0.29 -13.82
C ALA A 635 -35.67 -0.16 -12.76
N PHE A 636 -35.47 -1.38 -12.27
CA PHE A 636 -36.33 -1.99 -11.26
C PHE A 636 -35.51 -2.42 -10.06
N MET A 637 -36.09 -2.35 -8.86
CA MET A 637 -35.53 -2.94 -7.65
C MET A 637 -36.63 -3.56 -6.81
N GLN A 638 -36.25 -4.49 -5.88
CA GLN A 638 -37.16 -4.95 -4.83
C GLN A 638 -37.66 -3.73 -4.03
N ARG A 639 -38.95 -3.70 -3.70
CA ARG A 639 -39.59 -2.53 -3.05
C ARG A 639 -38.80 -1.97 -1.86
N PRO A 640 -38.33 -2.76 -0.87
CA PRO A 640 -37.56 -2.19 0.24
C PRO A 640 -36.27 -1.49 -0.19
N ALA A 641 -35.56 -2.06 -1.18
CA ALA A 641 -34.35 -1.46 -1.75
C ALA A 641 -34.67 -0.18 -2.54
N ALA A 642 -35.73 -0.18 -3.34
CA ALA A 642 -36.18 0.99 -4.09
C ALA A 642 -36.61 2.15 -3.18
N GLU A 643 -37.32 1.85 -2.09
CA GLU A 643 -37.71 2.87 -1.09
C GLU A 643 -36.49 3.45 -0.35
N ALA A 644 -35.49 2.61 -0.03
CA ALA A 644 -34.21 3.05 0.53
C ALA A 644 -33.45 3.93 -0.46
N LEU A 645 -33.39 3.56 -1.73
CA LEU A 645 -32.77 4.35 -2.79
C LEU A 645 -33.46 5.71 -2.95
N ALA A 646 -34.80 5.76 -2.92
CA ALA A 646 -35.53 7.03 -2.97
C ALA A 646 -35.29 7.93 -1.76
N LYS A 647 -34.99 7.35 -0.57
CA LYS A 647 -34.54 8.13 0.60
C LYS A 647 -33.13 8.69 0.39
N ALA A 648 -32.20 7.89 -0.14
CA ALA A 648 -30.87 8.35 -0.52
C ALA A 648 -30.95 9.50 -1.54
N HIS A 649 -31.79 9.35 -2.58
CA HIS A 649 -32.01 10.41 -3.56
C HIS A 649 -32.49 11.73 -2.93
N ARG A 650 -33.44 11.63 -2.01
CA ARG A 650 -33.94 12.84 -1.33
C ARG A 650 -32.90 13.52 -0.44
N SER A 651 -32.07 12.75 0.27
CA SER A 651 -31.03 13.31 1.14
C SER A 651 -29.93 14.06 0.37
N LEU A 652 -29.76 13.75 -0.92
CA LEU A 652 -28.79 14.43 -1.77
C LEU A 652 -29.26 15.79 -2.27
N ARG A 653 -30.58 16.09 -2.25
CA ARG A 653 -31.15 17.35 -2.77
C ARG A 653 -30.62 18.57 -2.05
N ASP A 654 -30.45 18.50 -0.74
CA ASP A 654 -29.94 19.61 0.06
C ASP A 654 -28.47 19.92 -0.25
N ARG A 655 -27.78 18.96 -0.86
CA ARG A 655 -26.41 19.10 -1.36
C ARG A 655 -26.33 19.48 -2.85
N GLY A 656 -27.46 19.64 -3.52
CA GLY A 656 -27.56 20.03 -4.92
C GLY A 656 -27.44 18.86 -5.93
N PHE A 657 -27.61 17.62 -5.49
CA PHE A 657 -27.45 16.43 -6.32
C PHE A 657 -28.71 15.57 -6.40
N GLY A 658 -28.81 14.80 -7.49
CA GLY A 658 -29.75 13.70 -7.68
C GLY A 658 -29.04 12.43 -8.15
N LEU A 659 -29.72 11.29 -8.10
CA LEU A 659 -29.20 10.01 -8.55
C LEU A 659 -29.41 9.79 -10.05
N LEU A 660 -28.37 9.28 -10.71
CA LEU A 660 -28.37 8.85 -12.12
C LEU A 660 -28.12 7.33 -12.14
N ILE A 661 -29.11 6.56 -12.54
CA ILE A 661 -29.09 5.09 -12.51
C ILE A 661 -28.54 4.55 -13.82
N HIS A 662 -27.53 3.70 -13.76
CA HIS A 662 -26.92 3.01 -14.90
C HIS A 662 -27.45 1.59 -15.08
N ASP A 663 -27.64 0.84 -13.96
CA ASP A 663 -28.25 -0.49 -13.91
C ASP A 663 -28.94 -0.71 -12.56
N ALA A 664 -29.89 -1.66 -12.53
CA ALA A 664 -30.58 -2.07 -11.31
C ALA A 664 -30.88 -3.58 -11.34
N TYR A 665 -32.16 -4.00 -11.42
CA TYR A 665 -32.47 -5.41 -11.67
C TYR A 665 -31.89 -5.84 -13.03
N ARG A 666 -31.09 -6.88 -13.03
CA ARG A 666 -30.48 -7.49 -14.21
C ARG A 666 -30.96 -8.94 -14.31
N PRO A 667 -31.68 -9.33 -15.37
CA PRO A 667 -32.04 -10.75 -15.58
C PRO A 667 -30.78 -11.63 -15.61
N TRP A 668 -30.83 -12.80 -15.03
CA TRP A 668 -29.64 -13.68 -14.92
C TRP A 668 -29.00 -14.01 -16.27
N TYR A 669 -29.78 -14.15 -17.36
CA TYR A 669 -29.22 -14.41 -18.69
C TYR A 669 -28.25 -13.30 -19.14
N VAL A 670 -28.43 -12.04 -18.69
CA VAL A 670 -27.52 -10.93 -19.01
C VAL A 670 -26.21 -11.06 -18.23
N THR A 671 -26.26 -11.45 -16.94
CA THR A 671 -25.05 -11.76 -16.18
C THR A 671 -24.21 -12.84 -16.86
N ARG A 672 -24.88 -13.88 -17.41
CA ARG A 672 -24.22 -14.90 -18.19
C ARG A 672 -23.59 -14.37 -19.47
N ILE A 673 -24.28 -13.47 -20.21
CA ILE A 673 -23.70 -12.82 -21.40
C ILE A 673 -22.43 -12.05 -21.02
N PHE A 674 -22.45 -11.30 -19.92
CA PHE A 674 -21.30 -10.53 -19.46
C PHE A 674 -20.10 -11.44 -19.18
N TRP A 675 -20.29 -12.50 -18.45
CA TRP A 675 -19.24 -13.47 -18.13
C TRP A 675 -18.68 -14.15 -19.39
N ASP A 676 -19.56 -14.70 -20.24
CA ASP A 676 -19.17 -15.46 -21.44
C ASP A 676 -18.55 -14.57 -22.53
N ALA A 677 -18.80 -13.24 -22.50
CA ALA A 677 -18.23 -12.27 -23.43
C ALA A 677 -16.86 -11.72 -22.95
N THR A 678 -16.62 -11.71 -21.64
CA THR A 678 -15.45 -11.07 -21.03
C THR A 678 -14.23 -12.01 -21.07
N PRO A 679 -13.03 -11.53 -21.47
CA PRO A 679 -11.79 -12.30 -21.35
C PRO A 679 -11.54 -12.74 -19.90
N GLU A 680 -11.00 -13.94 -19.71
CA GLU A 680 -10.75 -14.54 -18.39
C GLU A 680 -9.92 -13.64 -17.47
N SER A 681 -8.95 -12.91 -18.03
CA SER A 681 -8.14 -11.93 -17.28
C SER A 681 -8.97 -10.82 -16.61
N ASN A 682 -10.18 -10.58 -17.11
CA ASN A 682 -11.06 -9.50 -16.66
C ASN A 682 -12.30 -10.03 -15.89
N HIS A 683 -12.34 -11.33 -15.60
CA HIS A 683 -13.46 -11.93 -14.85
C HIS A 683 -13.61 -11.38 -13.43
N GLY A 684 -12.59 -10.71 -12.90
CA GLY A 684 -12.69 -9.98 -11.62
C GLY A 684 -13.68 -8.81 -11.60
N PHE A 685 -14.08 -8.32 -12.80
CA PHE A 685 -15.03 -7.20 -12.97
C PHE A 685 -16.44 -7.64 -13.36
N VAL A 686 -16.70 -8.93 -13.48
CA VAL A 686 -18.03 -9.44 -13.86
C VAL A 686 -18.45 -10.58 -12.95
N ALA A 687 -19.75 -10.66 -12.64
CA ALA A 687 -20.27 -11.67 -11.72
C ALA A 687 -20.28 -13.06 -12.38
N ASP A 688 -19.81 -14.08 -11.64
CA ASP A 688 -19.87 -15.49 -12.02
C ASP A 688 -21.35 -15.97 -12.07
N PRO A 689 -21.89 -16.34 -13.26
CA PRO A 689 -23.28 -16.73 -13.42
C PRO A 689 -23.64 -18.02 -12.64
N THR A 690 -22.65 -18.83 -12.26
CA THR A 690 -22.90 -20.03 -11.44
C THR A 690 -23.26 -19.68 -9.98
N LYS A 691 -22.87 -18.50 -9.52
CA LYS A 691 -23.20 -17.93 -8.21
C LYS A 691 -24.33 -16.90 -8.29
N GLY A 692 -24.55 -16.35 -9.48
CA GLY A 692 -25.45 -15.24 -9.74
C GLY A 692 -24.92 -13.90 -9.23
N SER A 693 -25.65 -12.83 -9.54
CA SER A 693 -25.37 -11.47 -9.12
C SER A 693 -26.47 -10.98 -8.18
N LYS A 694 -26.14 -10.01 -7.33
CA LYS A 694 -27.15 -9.33 -6.49
C LYS A 694 -28.10 -8.47 -7.32
N HIS A 695 -27.69 -8.04 -8.53
CA HIS A 695 -28.59 -7.48 -9.54
C HIS A 695 -29.67 -8.47 -9.99
N ASN A 696 -29.36 -9.77 -10.09
CA ASN A 696 -30.35 -10.79 -10.45
C ASN A 696 -31.43 -10.92 -9.38
N ARG A 697 -31.18 -10.45 -8.17
CA ARG A 697 -32.11 -10.45 -7.05
C ARG A 697 -32.92 -9.15 -6.93
N GLY A 698 -32.61 -8.15 -7.79
CA GLY A 698 -33.19 -6.82 -7.71
C GLY A 698 -32.78 -6.02 -6.46
N CYS A 699 -31.65 -6.34 -5.88
CA CYS A 699 -31.12 -5.73 -4.66
C CYS A 699 -29.75 -5.06 -4.83
N ALA A 700 -29.26 -4.92 -6.07
CA ALA A 700 -28.10 -4.12 -6.39
C ALA A 700 -28.47 -3.01 -7.37
N VAL A 701 -27.69 -1.94 -7.34
CA VAL A 701 -27.86 -0.79 -8.23
C VAL A 701 -26.50 -0.19 -8.59
N ASP A 702 -26.31 0.08 -9.89
CA ASP A 702 -25.18 0.83 -10.41
C ASP A 702 -25.63 2.27 -10.70
N LEU A 703 -24.92 3.25 -10.11
CA LEU A 703 -25.38 4.63 -10.19
C LEU A 703 -24.27 5.66 -10.02
N SER A 704 -24.58 6.88 -10.42
CA SER A 704 -23.77 8.06 -10.22
C SER A 704 -24.63 9.22 -9.71
N LEU A 705 -24.05 10.42 -9.69
CA LEU A 705 -24.73 11.67 -9.33
C LEU A 705 -24.97 12.52 -10.58
N TYR A 706 -26.01 13.36 -10.54
CA TYR A 706 -26.15 14.51 -11.43
C TYR A 706 -26.39 15.79 -10.62
N GLU A 707 -25.95 16.92 -11.14
CA GLU A 707 -26.22 18.23 -10.52
C GLU A 707 -27.66 18.64 -10.78
N LEU A 708 -28.39 19.07 -9.77
CA LEU A 708 -29.79 19.50 -9.89
C LEU A 708 -29.93 20.77 -10.75
N GLU A 709 -28.99 21.71 -10.63
CA GLU A 709 -28.99 22.99 -11.33
C GLU A 709 -28.78 22.80 -12.83
N SER A 710 -27.72 22.10 -13.22
CA SER A 710 -27.35 21.91 -14.64
C SER A 710 -28.03 20.70 -15.29
N GLY A 711 -28.49 19.76 -14.47
CA GLY A 711 -29.03 18.48 -14.91
C GLY A 711 -28.00 17.53 -15.52
N ARG A 712 -26.69 17.87 -15.50
CA ARG A 712 -25.60 17.10 -16.07
C ARG A 712 -25.02 16.10 -15.07
N PRO A 713 -24.53 14.94 -15.54
CA PRO A 713 -23.76 14.03 -14.70
C PRO A 713 -22.55 14.74 -14.08
N VAL A 714 -22.21 14.39 -12.82
CA VAL A 714 -20.98 14.85 -12.20
C VAL A 714 -19.80 14.01 -12.71
N GLU A 715 -18.62 14.60 -12.67
CA GLU A 715 -17.39 13.89 -12.97
C GLU A 715 -16.95 13.10 -11.75
N MET A 716 -16.72 11.80 -11.94
CA MET A 716 -16.21 10.86 -10.94
C MET A 716 -14.74 10.54 -11.22
N VAL A 717 -14.10 9.79 -10.32
CA VAL A 717 -12.67 9.44 -10.41
C VAL A 717 -12.36 8.51 -11.58
N GLY A 718 -13.29 7.64 -11.94
CA GLY A 718 -13.24 6.71 -13.07
C GLY A 718 -14.59 6.62 -13.76
N GLY A 719 -14.62 6.09 -14.97
CA GLY A 719 -15.85 5.87 -15.76
C GLY A 719 -16.70 4.73 -15.21
N TYR A 720 -17.99 4.74 -15.49
CA TYR A 720 -18.86 3.60 -15.23
C TYR A 720 -18.45 2.42 -16.14
N ASP A 721 -18.42 1.20 -15.58
CA ASP A 721 -17.95 -0.03 -16.25
C ASP A 721 -16.48 0.00 -16.70
N GLU A 722 -15.67 0.84 -16.12
CA GLU A 722 -14.23 0.88 -16.40
C GLU A 722 -13.53 -0.28 -15.67
N PHE A 723 -12.89 -1.21 -16.40
CA PHE A 723 -12.16 -2.33 -15.83
C PHE A 723 -10.72 -1.92 -15.49
N SER A 724 -10.57 -1.09 -14.48
CA SER A 724 -9.29 -0.56 -14.03
C SER A 724 -9.25 -0.34 -12.51
N THR A 725 -8.09 0.02 -11.98
CA THR A 725 -7.92 0.42 -10.57
C THR A 725 -8.75 1.65 -10.20
N ARG A 726 -9.10 2.50 -11.18
CA ARG A 726 -9.92 3.71 -10.98
C ARG A 726 -11.37 3.41 -10.60
N SER A 727 -11.80 2.17 -10.83
CA SER A 727 -13.14 1.68 -10.41
C SER A 727 -13.24 1.48 -8.91
N ASN A 728 -12.12 1.30 -8.23
CA ASN A 728 -12.13 1.00 -6.79
C ASN A 728 -12.69 2.17 -5.96
N PRO A 729 -13.58 1.91 -5.00
CA PRO A 729 -14.18 2.95 -4.15
C PRO A 729 -13.18 3.71 -3.27
N ASP A 730 -11.99 3.18 -3.07
CA ASP A 730 -10.93 3.84 -2.31
C ASP A 730 -9.73 4.30 -3.18
N TYR A 731 -9.89 4.31 -4.52
CA TYR A 731 -8.86 4.77 -5.44
C TYR A 731 -8.36 6.19 -5.09
N PRO A 732 -7.02 6.39 -4.91
CA PRO A 732 -6.47 7.64 -4.38
C PRO A 732 -6.28 8.75 -5.42
N GLY A 733 -6.35 8.42 -6.72
CA GLY A 733 -6.07 9.34 -7.83
C GLY A 733 -7.17 10.37 -8.07
N GLY A 734 -7.07 11.06 -9.21
CA GLY A 734 -8.02 12.08 -9.62
C GLY A 734 -7.90 13.40 -8.86
N THR A 735 -9.02 14.11 -8.70
CA THR A 735 -9.09 15.40 -8.01
C THR A 735 -9.86 15.29 -6.68
N SER A 736 -9.66 16.26 -5.78
CA SER A 736 -10.44 16.36 -4.54
C SER A 736 -11.94 16.42 -4.82
N LEU A 737 -12.34 17.12 -5.85
CA LEU A 737 -13.75 17.24 -6.24
C LEU A 737 -14.33 15.90 -6.69
N GLN A 738 -13.62 15.15 -7.52
CA GLN A 738 -14.05 13.83 -7.99
C GLN A 738 -14.17 12.82 -6.83
N ARG A 739 -13.16 12.79 -5.93
CA ARG A 739 -13.22 11.93 -4.74
C ARG A 739 -14.34 12.34 -3.78
N TRP A 740 -14.57 13.65 -3.62
CA TRP A 740 -15.67 14.16 -2.80
C TRP A 740 -17.04 13.76 -3.36
N HIS A 741 -17.26 13.83 -4.69
CA HIS A 741 -18.49 13.35 -5.31
C HIS A 741 -18.72 11.87 -5.02
N ARG A 742 -17.68 11.05 -5.11
CA ARG A 742 -17.74 9.62 -4.79
C ARG A 742 -18.12 9.38 -3.32
N GLU A 743 -17.51 10.09 -2.38
CA GLU A 743 -17.84 9.95 -0.95
C GLU A 743 -19.25 10.48 -0.62
N VAL A 744 -19.71 11.54 -1.28
CA VAL A 744 -21.09 12.03 -1.15
C VAL A 744 -22.10 10.96 -1.56
N LEU A 745 -21.87 10.33 -2.72
CA LEU A 745 -22.68 9.20 -3.18
C LEU A 745 -22.64 8.04 -2.20
N ARG A 746 -21.43 7.60 -1.83
CA ARG A 746 -21.20 6.48 -0.91
C ARG A 746 -21.96 6.68 0.40
N LYS A 747 -21.77 7.83 1.03
CA LYS A 747 -22.41 8.14 2.30
C LYS A 747 -23.93 8.14 2.20
N ALA A 748 -24.49 8.74 1.16
CA ALA A 748 -25.95 8.78 0.97
C ALA A 748 -26.55 7.37 0.82
N MET A 749 -25.84 6.47 0.17
CA MET A 749 -26.27 5.09 -0.02
C MET A 749 -26.08 4.25 1.26
N GLU A 750 -24.93 4.35 1.91
CA GLU A 750 -24.62 3.61 3.14
C GLU A 750 -25.58 4.01 4.28
N ASP A 751 -25.93 5.27 4.42
CA ASP A 751 -26.89 5.78 5.41
C ASP A 751 -28.30 5.15 5.21
N GLN A 752 -28.60 4.59 4.04
CA GLN A 752 -29.86 3.92 3.74
C GLN A 752 -29.76 2.37 3.70
N GLY A 753 -28.62 1.83 4.16
CA GLY A 753 -28.42 0.40 4.30
C GLY A 753 -27.97 -0.33 3.04
N PHE A 754 -27.37 0.40 2.12
CA PHE A 754 -26.58 -0.15 1.03
C PHE A 754 -25.11 -0.31 1.46
N ALA A 755 -24.39 -1.21 0.80
CA ALA A 755 -22.95 -1.35 0.93
C ALA A 755 -22.32 -1.20 -0.45
N VAL A 756 -21.25 -0.39 -0.55
CA VAL A 756 -20.50 -0.27 -1.81
C VAL A 756 -19.76 -1.57 -2.10
N ASN A 757 -19.65 -1.92 -3.37
CA ASN A 757 -18.83 -3.06 -3.82
C ASN A 757 -17.34 -2.77 -3.56
N GLU A 758 -16.56 -3.82 -3.28
CA GLU A 758 -15.13 -3.69 -2.95
C GLU A 758 -14.27 -3.20 -4.13
N VAL A 759 -14.73 -3.40 -5.39
CA VAL A 759 -13.97 -3.08 -6.60
C VAL A 759 -14.65 -2.08 -7.54
N GLU A 760 -15.89 -1.66 -7.25
CA GLU A 760 -16.71 -0.79 -8.12
C GLU A 760 -17.36 0.34 -7.30
N TRP A 761 -16.90 1.59 -7.48
CA TRP A 761 -17.43 2.76 -6.76
C TRP A 761 -18.91 3.06 -7.06
N TRP A 762 -19.43 2.62 -8.20
CA TRP A 762 -20.81 2.85 -8.65
C TRP A 762 -21.78 1.81 -8.16
N HIS A 763 -21.32 0.59 -7.78
CA HIS A 763 -22.13 -0.56 -7.42
C HIS A 763 -22.45 -0.61 -5.93
N PHE A 764 -23.72 -0.69 -5.60
CA PHE A 764 -24.22 -0.74 -4.23
C PHE A 764 -25.20 -1.89 -4.00
N ASP A 765 -24.94 -2.71 -2.99
CA ASP A 765 -25.74 -3.85 -2.58
C ASP A 765 -26.65 -3.48 -1.42
N TYR A 766 -27.96 -3.71 -1.56
CA TYR A 766 -28.88 -3.54 -0.45
C TYR A 766 -28.76 -4.71 0.53
N ARG A 767 -28.71 -4.42 1.83
CA ARG A 767 -28.48 -5.39 2.93
C ARG A 767 -29.39 -6.63 2.92
N ASP A 768 -30.62 -6.54 2.38
CA ASP A 768 -31.60 -7.63 2.37
C ASP A 768 -31.50 -8.53 1.13
N TRP A 769 -30.48 -8.35 0.28
CA TRP A 769 -30.32 -9.16 -0.93
C TRP A 769 -30.34 -10.70 -0.71
N PRO A 770 -29.87 -11.27 0.43
CA PRO A 770 -29.93 -12.71 0.63
C PRO A 770 -31.36 -13.27 0.77
N LYS A 771 -32.32 -12.40 1.05
CA LYS A 771 -33.72 -12.78 1.21
C LYS A 771 -34.46 -13.04 -0.10
N TYR A 772 -33.87 -12.67 -1.25
CA TYR A 772 -34.50 -12.77 -2.56
C TYR A 772 -33.74 -13.75 -3.47
N PRO A 773 -34.49 -14.53 -4.30
CA PRO A 773 -33.89 -15.52 -5.18
C PRO A 773 -33.25 -14.84 -6.40
N ILE A 774 -32.34 -15.57 -7.08
CA ILE A 774 -31.91 -15.25 -8.43
C ILE A 774 -33.10 -15.33 -9.37
N THR A 775 -33.37 -14.26 -10.11
CA THR A 775 -34.46 -14.19 -11.07
C THR A 775 -33.97 -13.98 -12.51
N ASN A 776 -34.76 -14.49 -13.47
CA ASN A 776 -34.42 -14.39 -14.92
C ASN A 776 -35.63 -13.89 -15.73
N VAL A 777 -36.35 -12.92 -15.14
CA VAL A 777 -37.56 -12.35 -15.80
C VAL A 777 -37.12 -11.27 -16.76
N PRO A 778 -37.34 -11.40 -18.11
CA PRO A 778 -37.08 -10.32 -19.07
C PRO A 778 -37.89 -9.07 -18.73
N PHE A 779 -37.37 -7.88 -19.06
CA PHE A 779 -38.01 -6.60 -18.71
C PHE A 779 -39.43 -6.44 -19.20
N GLU A 780 -39.76 -7.02 -20.35
CA GLU A 780 -41.11 -6.99 -20.95
C GLU A 780 -42.14 -7.78 -20.12
N LYS A 781 -41.64 -8.71 -19.29
CA LYS A 781 -42.49 -9.58 -18.45
C LYS A 781 -42.46 -9.15 -16.97
N VAL A 782 -41.66 -8.11 -16.61
CA VAL A 782 -41.68 -7.56 -15.26
C VAL A 782 -43.01 -6.89 -15.01
N THR A 783 -43.86 -7.49 -14.21
CA THR A 783 -45.08 -6.89 -13.71
C THR A 783 -44.69 -5.99 -12.53
N ALA A 784 -44.48 -4.70 -12.77
CA ALA A 784 -44.15 -3.76 -11.71
C ALA A 784 -45.27 -3.70 -10.69
N GLY A 785 -44.95 -3.95 -9.41
CA GLY A 785 -45.90 -3.72 -8.32
C GLY A 785 -46.42 -2.27 -8.32
N LYS A 786 -47.69 -2.07 -8.09
CA LYS A 786 -48.26 -0.70 -8.01
C LYS A 786 -47.57 0.06 -6.88
N PRO A 787 -47.32 1.37 -7.05
CA PRO A 787 -46.82 2.21 -5.95
C PRO A 787 -47.82 2.10 -4.76
N SER A 788 -47.30 1.97 -3.55
CA SER A 788 -48.15 2.08 -2.35
C SER A 788 -48.82 3.45 -2.35
N ALA A 789 -50.14 3.48 -2.29
CA ALA A 789 -50.92 4.72 -2.37
C ALA A 789 -50.88 5.48 -1.04
N ALA A 790 -49.72 5.96 -0.63
CA ALA A 790 -49.56 6.96 0.42
C ALA A 790 -48.50 7.97 -0.03
N PRO A 791 -48.87 9.20 -0.41
CA PRO A 791 -47.90 10.24 -0.61
C PRO A 791 -47.21 10.52 0.75
N ILE A 792 -45.91 10.34 0.80
CA ILE A 792 -45.10 10.78 1.94
C ILE A 792 -45.19 12.30 1.97
N PRO A 793 -45.65 12.94 3.06
CA PRO A 793 -45.86 14.38 3.10
C PRO A 793 -44.53 15.10 2.89
N ALA A 794 -44.54 16.08 1.98
CA ALA A 794 -43.44 17.03 1.84
C ALA A 794 -43.26 17.77 3.19
N SER A 795 -42.07 17.74 3.75
CA SER A 795 -41.76 18.53 4.93
C SER A 795 -41.92 20.00 4.59
N ALA A 796 -42.86 20.67 5.29
CA ALA A 796 -43.08 22.08 5.16
C ALA A 796 -41.82 22.84 5.58
N SER A 797 -41.18 23.53 4.65
CA SER A 797 -40.18 24.54 4.93
C SER A 797 -40.83 25.68 5.72
N SER A 798 -40.56 25.75 7.01
CA SER A 798 -40.94 26.90 7.80
C SER A 798 -40.03 28.08 7.46
N HIS A 799 -40.45 28.88 6.49
CA HIS A 799 -39.96 30.25 6.37
C HIS A 799 -40.42 31.03 7.59
N ARG A 800 -39.55 31.18 8.59
CA ARG A 800 -39.72 32.25 9.57
C ARG A 800 -39.30 33.56 8.92
N SER A 801 -40.32 34.31 8.48
CA SER A 801 -40.21 35.73 8.24
C SER A 801 -39.84 36.46 9.53
N SER A 802 -38.64 37.00 9.62
CA SER A 802 -38.28 37.96 10.68
C SER A 802 -38.79 39.34 10.27
N ALA A 803 -39.92 39.71 10.82
CA ALA A 803 -40.35 41.11 10.79
C ALA A 803 -39.40 41.95 11.66
N ARG A 804 -38.71 42.90 11.07
CA ARG A 804 -38.04 43.99 11.78
C ARG A 804 -39.13 44.89 12.37
N THR A 805 -39.10 45.05 13.67
CA THR A 805 -39.74 46.17 14.33
C THR A 805 -38.68 47.20 14.67
N GLU A 806 -38.69 48.33 13.99
CA GLU A 806 -38.06 49.56 14.45
C GLU A 806 -38.87 50.10 15.61
N VAL A 807 -38.23 50.44 16.72
CA VAL A 807 -38.65 51.52 17.65
C VAL A 807 -37.38 52.07 18.27
N GLU A 808 -37.17 53.39 18.10
CA GLU A 808 -36.43 54.44 18.79
C GLU A 808 -35.03 54.11 19.38
#